data_12271a6884fe6f753a0a5e75cf82e4f6
#
_entry.id   12271a6884fe6f753a0a5e75cf82e4f6
#
_cell.length_a   1.000
_cell.length_b   1.000
_cell.length_c   1.000
_cell.angle_alpha   90.00
_cell.angle_beta   90.00
_cell.angle_gamma   90.00
#
_symmetry.space_group_name_H-M   'P 1'
#
loop_
_entity.id
_entity.type
_entity.pdbx_description
1 polymer ?
#
loop_
_entity_poly.entity_id
_entity_poly.type
_entity_poly.pdbx_seq_one_letter_code
_entity_poly.pdbx_strand_id
1 'polypeptide(L)'
;MFTVTVGQYLVLHWMLVTICCKSSRLFAGNYSQHVDDLVKVSKGALRMDGSVGISAEEDAVDKVFTKEESQKLSRGSEEVTQNISVESQSVQNQQPSLFDEYIETQNNQTNQEDNTTNVYQTERARIIIDPSRDKNLTAFGKETLEDRYLLPEETGSPQKLFARVAAHYGDDSEHAQRIYDYISNLWFMPSTPVLSNGGSKRGLPISCFLNEASDSLEGIVDLWNENVWLAARGGGIGSYWGNLRSIGEQVGRNGKTSGVVPFIRVMDSLTLAISQGSLRRGSAAVYLPISHPEIEEFIEMRRPTGGDPNRKAPNLHHGVLISDDFMRAVEADEDWALVSPKDSAPISRVSARSLWIRILTARVETGEPYIIYSDTVNKSIPEHHKMAGLTVKTSNLCSEITLPTGTDHHGKERTAVCCLSSLNLEKFTEWKEHPNFIEDVMRFLDNVLQDFIDNASDSFDRATYAAMRERSVGLGVMGFHSFLQDHMVPFESAISKGWNHNMFRHIKSEADAASVLLAKERGACPDAEDYGIMERFSNKIAIAPTASISIICGGSSPGIEPIAANSFTHKTLSGSFNVRSKALTRLLEEKGKNIDDVWSSIITNEGSVQHLDFLSDDEKDVFKTAFEIDQRWVIDLAADRADQVCQSQSLNVFLKADVHKRDLHQIHYQAWKKGVKSLYYCRSKSLQRSESIASTNMVALTNDEEADRAAASRNDYEECLACQ
;
A
#
# COMPACT_ATOMS: atom_id res chain seq x y z
N MET A 1 20.86 -2.67 25.22
CA MET A 1 21.62 -3.89 25.53
C MET A 1 20.68 -5.07 25.29
N PHE A 2 20.71 -5.62 24.10
CA PHE A 2 19.83 -6.75 23.75
C PHE A 2 20.55 -8.04 24.11
N THR A 3 20.05 -8.74 25.08
CA THR A 3 20.47 -10.12 25.40
C THR A 3 19.77 -11.05 24.41
N VAL A 4 20.44 -11.43 23.35
CA VAL A 4 20.03 -12.57 22.51
C VAL A 4 20.34 -13.83 23.30
N THR A 5 19.34 -14.67 23.59
CA THR A 5 19.53 -15.92 24.33
C THR A 5 20.28 -16.92 23.46
N VAL A 6 21.23 -17.65 24.04
CA VAL A 6 22.06 -18.70 23.41
C VAL A 6 21.23 -19.68 22.56
N GLY A 7 19.98 -19.93 22.94
CA GLY A 7 19.05 -20.76 22.15
C GLY A 7 18.69 -20.22 20.77
N GLN A 8 18.60 -18.92 20.60
CA GLN A 8 18.30 -18.30 19.30
C GLN A 8 19.52 -18.33 18.35
N TYR A 9 20.72 -18.22 18.91
CA TYR A 9 21.97 -18.31 18.14
C TYR A 9 22.21 -19.74 17.63
N LEU A 10 21.91 -20.75 18.45
CA LEU A 10 22.02 -22.16 18.07
C LEU A 10 21.02 -22.58 17.00
N VAL A 11 19.79 -22.04 17.01
CA VAL A 11 18.78 -22.33 15.99
C VAL A 11 19.13 -21.68 14.65
N LEU A 12 19.65 -20.45 14.66
CA LEU A 12 20.11 -19.78 13.44
C LEU A 12 21.35 -20.48 12.84
N HIS A 13 22.28 -20.91 13.69
CA HIS A 13 23.49 -21.64 13.24
C HIS A 13 23.14 -23.03 12.69
N TRP A 14 22.16 -23.71 13.30
CA TRP A 14 21.65 -25.00 12.83
C TRP A 14 20.91 -24.88 11.49
N MET A 15 20.11 -23.80 11.29
CA MET A 15 19.47 -23.53 9.99
C MET A 15 20.50 -23.20 8.90
N LEU A 16 21.50 -22.39 9.18
CA LEU A 16 22.57 -22.05 8.22
C LEU A 16 23.39 -23.28 7.82
N VAL A 17 23.77 -24.12 8.77
CA VAL A 17 24.49 -25.38 8.49
C VAL A 17 23.65 -26.36 7.70
N THR A 18 22.34 -26.45 7.98
CA THR A 18 21.41 -27.35 7.25
C THR A 18 21.17 -26.88 5.81
N ILE A 19 21.15 -25.58 5.57
CA ILE A 19 21.02 -24.97 4.22
C ILE A 19 22.32 -25.18 3.42
N CYS A 20 23.48 -24.97 4.01
CA CYS A 20 24.76 -25.23 3.34
C CYS A 20 25.01 -26.73 3.02
N CYS A 21 24.56 -27.66 3.86
CA CYS A 21 24.71 -29.10 3.59
C CYS A 21 23.73 -29.64 2.54
N LYS A 22 22.63 -28.95 2.24
CA LYS A 22 21.72 -29.38 1.15
C LYS A 22 22.17 -28.91 -0.22
N SER A 23 22.96 -27.85 -0.32
CA SER A 23 23.45 -27.31 -1.59
C SER A 23 24.77 -27.90 -2.10
N SER A 24 25.47 -28.73 -1.35
CA SER A 24 26.72 -29.36 -1.80
C SER A 24 26.66 -30.89 -1.75
N ARG A 25 26.29 -31.51 -2.85
CA ARG A 25 26.39 -32.97 -3.09
C ARG A 25 27.80 -33.44 -3.46
N LEU A 26 28.84 -32.82 -2.97
CA LEU A 26 30.23 -33.19 -3.24
C LEU A 26 31.08 -32.92 -1.99
N PHE A 27 31.02 -33.80 -0.99
CA PHE A 27 32.06 -34.10 0.01
C PHE A 27 31.44 -34.95 1.13
N ALA A 28 31.12 -36.21 0.78
CA ALA A 28 30.74 -37.19 1.78
C ALA A 28 32.01 -37.99 2.20
N GLY A 29 32.38 -37.88 3.44
CA GLY A 29 33.40 -38.77 3.99
C GLY A 29 33.65 -38.64 5.48
N ASN A 30 33.84 -37.42 6.02
CA ASN A 30 34.37 -37.29 7.38
C ASN A 30 33.60 -36.32 8.31
N TYR A 31 32.42 -35.83 7.92
CA TYR A 31 31.69 -34.84 8.74
C TYR A 31 30.60 -35.43 9.65
N SER A 32 30.21 -36.67 9.44
CA SER A 32 29.10 -37.31 10.18
C SER A 32 29.42 -37.48 11.69
N GLN A 33 30.66 -37.83 12.02
CA GLN A 33 31.03 -38.11 13.39
C GLN A 33 31.16 -36.85 14.28
N HIS A 34 31.59 -35.72 13.69
CA HIS A 34 31.70 -34.45 14.41
C HIS A 34 30.32 -33.77 14.65
N VAL A 35 29.34 -33.99 13.78
CA VAL A 35 27.96 -33.47 13.98
C VAL A 35 27.28 -34.23 15.12
N ASP A 36 27.51 -35.55 15.23
CA ASP A 36 26.93 -36.34 16.32
C ASP A 36 27.51 -36.00 17.69
N ASP A 37 28.78 -35.60 17.77
CA ASP A 37 29.43 -35.18 19.00
C ASP A 37 28.96 -33.76 19.41
N LEU A 38 28.74 -32.83 18.49
CA LEU A 38 28.15 -31.52 18.77
C LEU A 38 26.68 -31.65 19.25
N VAL A 39 25.91 -32.61 18.72
CA VAL A 39 24.54 -32.88 19.19
C VAL A 39 24.53 -33.49 20.62
N LYS A 40 25.55 -34.28 20.99
CA LYS A 40 25.68 -34.79 22.35
C LYS A 40 26.05 -33.70 23.36
N VAL A 41 26.91 -32.76 23.00
CA VAL A 41 27.27 -31.60 23.82
C VAL A 41 26.02 -30.69 24.04
N SER A 42 25.25 -30.42 23.00
CA SER A 42 24.02 -29.61 23.13
C SER A 42 22.93 -30.26 24.00
N LYS A 43 22.82 -31.60 23.98
CA LYS A 43 21.88 -32.34 24.84
C LYS A 43 22.31 -32.41 26.29
N GLY A 44 23.63 -32.31 26.56
CA GLY A 44 24.17 -32.21 27.92
C GLY A 44 23.97 -30.82 28.56
N ALA A 45 24.08 -29.76 27.79
CA ALA A 45 23.89 -28.38 28.25
C ALA A 45 22.42 -28.04 28.59
N LEU A 46 21.44 -28.75 28.01
CA LEU A 46 20.01 -28.56 28.27
C LEU A 46 19.52 -29.16 29.61
N ARG A 47 20.39 -29.77 30.41
CA ARG A 47 20.04 -30.38 31.70
C ARG A 47 20.54 -29.63 32.94
N MET A 48 21.12 -28.44 32.77
CA MET A 48 21.58 -27.61 33.90
C MET A 48 20.74 -26.33 34.00
N ASP A 49 20.24 -26.05 35.18
CA ASP A 49 19.37 -24.92 35.55
C ASP A 49 19.97 -23.56 35.12
N GLY A 50 19.12 -22.71 34.65
CA GLY A 50 19.20 -21.40 34.01
C GLY A 50 20.06 -20.30 34.65
N SER A 51 21.31 -20.56 35.08
CA SER A 51 22.25 -19.52 35.48
C SER A 51 23.69 -19.94 35.24
N VAL A 52 24.23 -19.67 34.04
CA VAL A 52 25.66 -19.78 33.77
C VAL A 52 26.17 -18.48 33.17
N GLY A 53 27.16 -17.87 33.81
CA GLY A 53 27.78 -16.64 33.37
C GLY A 53 28.81 -16.87 32.25
N ILE A 54 29.14 -15.81 31.53
CA ILE A 54 29.94 -15.76 30.28
C ILE A 54 31.36 -16.41 30.47
N SER A 55 31.91 -16.52 31.68
CA SER A 55 33.23 -17.09 31.96
C SER A 55 33.31 -18.62 31.82
N ALA A 56 32.19 -19.32 31.71
CA ALA A 56 32.17 -20.79 31.58
C ALA A 56 32.21 -21.26 30.10
N GLU A 57 32.00 -20.38 29.15
CA GLU A 57 31.93 -20.73 27.71
C GLU A 57 33.31 -20.79 27.06
N GLU A 58 34.26 -19.92 27.44
CA GLU A 58 35.62 -19.96 26.95
C GLU A 58 36.37 -21.23 27.39
N ASP A 59 36.15 -21.67 28.62
CA ASP A 59 36.75 -22.90 29.17
C ASP A 59 36.19 -24.19 28.51
N ALA A 60 35.00 -24.12 27.87
CA ALA A 60 34.43 -25.28 27.21
C ALA A 60 34.93 -25.47 25.78
N VAL A 61 35.28 -24.38 25.10
CA VAL A 61 35.86 -24.40 23.73
C VAL A 61 37.31 -24.89 23.77
N ASP A 62 38.12 -24.43 24.73
CA ASP A 62 39.53 -24.84 24.89
C ASP A 62 39.71 -26.31 25.31
N LYS A 63 38.66 -26.99 25.75
CA LYS A 63 38.70 -28.44 26.07
C LYS A 63 38.38 -29.34 24.88
N VAL A 64 37.87 -28.80 23.80
CA VAL A 64 37.42 -29.59 22.62
C VAL A 64 38.45 -29.52 21.49
N PHE A 65 39.27 -28.46 21.43
CA PHE A 65 40.32 -28.29 20.42
C PHE A 65 41.70 -28.07 21.03
N THR A 66 42.71 -28.63 20.41
CA THR A 66 44.10 -28.33 20.79
C THR A 66 44.47 -26.92 20.28
N LYS A 67 45.45 -26.27 20.96
CA LYS A 67 45.93 -24.93 20.60
C LYS A 67 46.41 -24.81 19.15
N GLU A 68 46.79 -25.94 18.55
CA GLU A 68 47.27 -26.05 17.16
C GLU A 68 46.08 -26.08 16.18
N GLU A 69 44.95 -26.66 16.57
CA GLU A 69 43.71 -26.73 15.78
C GLU A 69 42.97 -25.38 15.76
N SER A 70 42.97 -24.68 16.88
CA SER A 70 42.43 -23.31 16.97
C SER A 70 43.22 -22.31 16.10
N GLN A 71 44.54 -22.46 16.01
CA GLN A 71 45.38 -21.65 15.13
C GLN A 71 45.24 -21.99 13.64
N LYS A 72 44.91 -23.26 13.31
CA LYS A 72 44.60 -23.63 11.92
C LYS A 72 43.21 -23.12 11.47
N LEU A 73 42.26 -23.10 12.38
CA LEU A 73 40.92 -22.54 12.10
C LEU A 73 40.94 -21.03 11.89
N SER A 74 41.73 -20.29 12.70
CA SER A 74 41.87 -18.85 12.52
C SER A 74 42.65 -18.49 11.24
N ARG A 75 43.67 -19.25 10.85
CA ARG A 75 44.40 -19.06 9.58
C ARG A 75 43.51 -19.42 8.36
N GLY A 76 42.69 -20.46 8.46
CA GLY A 76 41.75 -20.82 7.42
C GLY A 76 40.68 -19.75 7.18
N SER A 77 40.25 -19.04 8.23
CA SER A 77 39.29 -17.94 8.11
C SER A 77 39.91 -16.68 7.49
N GLU A 78 41.20 -16.39 7.76
CA GLU A 78 41.90 -15.26 7.12
C GLU A 78 42.19 -15.51 5.64
N GLU A 79 42.57 -16.74 5.24
CA GLU A 79 42.73 -17.10 3.82
C GLU A 79 41.43 -17.08 3.04
N VAL A 80 40.31 -17.51 3.64
CA VAL A 80 38.97 -17.43 3.02
C VAL A 80 38.52 -15.97 2.85
N THR A 81 38.81 -15.11 3.83
CA THR A 81 38.45 -13.68 3.75
C THR A 81 39.33 -12.95 2.72
N GLN A 82 40.61 -13.30 2.58
CA GLN A 82 41.48 -12.72 1.54
C GLN A 82 41.13 -13.22 0.13
N ASN A 83 40.75 -14.47 -0.04
CA ASN A 83 40.30 -14.99 -1.34
C ASN A 83 38.95 -14.41 -1.76
N ILE A 84 38.01 -14.18 -0.85
CA ILE A 84 36.76 -13.52 -1.14
C ILE A 84 36.94 -12.06 -1.60
N SER A 85 37.93 -11.34 -1.01
CA SER A 85 38.22 -9.96 -1.41
C SER A 85 38.97 -9.85 -2.75
N VAL A 86 39.68 -10.89 -3.19
CA VAL A 86 40.36 -10.93 -4.49
C VAL A 86 39.40 -11.42 -5.60
N GLU A 87 38.52 -12.37 -5.30
CA GLU A 87 37.48 -12.82 -6.26
C GLU A 87 36.38 -11.78 -6.49
N SER A 88 36.04 -10.95 -5.49
CA SER A 88 35.02 -9.90 -5.69
C SER A 88 35.46 -8.80 -6.66
N GLN A 89 36.75 -8.68 -6.98
CA GLN A 89 37.23 -7.78 -8.05
C GLN A 89 37.34 -8.45 -9.42
N SER A 90 37.23 -9.78 -9.52
CA SER A 90 37.31 -10.52 -10.80
C SER A 90 35.98 -11.11 -11.26
N VAL A 91 34.93 -11.09 -10.44
CA VAL A 91 33.60 -11.69 -10.71
C VAL A 91 32.56 -10.63 -11.14
N GLN A 92 32.98 -9.40 -11.45
CA GLN A 92 32.08 -8.46 -12.15
C GLN A 92 31.76 -8.84 -13.60
N ASN A 93 32.25 -10.00 -14.08
CA ASN A 93 31.92 -10.53 -15.39
C ASN A 93 31.77 -12.05 -15.33
N GLN A 94 30.66 -12.58 -14.85
CA GLN A 94 30.07 -13.89 -15.18
C GLN A 94 29.44 -14.58 -13.98
N GLN A 95 28.19 -14.35 -13.72
CA GLN A 95 27.09 -15.31 -13.50
C GLN A 95 25.86 -14.55 -13.00
N PRO A 96 24.71 -14.67 -13.68
CA PRO A 96 23.45 -14.09 -13.18
C PRO A 96 23.03 -14.78 -11.89
N SER A 97 22.47 -14.02 -10.95
CA SER A 97 21.85 -14.56 -9.75
C SER A 97 20.66 -15.42 -10.09
N LEU A 98 20.19 -16.27 -9.18
CA LEU A 98 18.99 -17.09 -9.37
C LEU A 98 17.73 -16.28 -9.81
N PHE A 99 17.79 -14.96 -9.68
CA PHE A 99 16.76 -14.00 -10.13
C PHE A 99 17.03 -13.47 -11.55
N ASP A 100 18.25 -13.54 -12.07
CA ASP A 100 18.62 -13.00 -13.37
C ASP A 100 18.38 -14.02 -14.50
N GLU A 101 18.42 -15.32 -14.23
CA GLU A 101 18.20 -16.38 -15.22
C GLU A 101 16.78 -16.40 -15.82
N TYR A 102 15.80 -15.75 -15.11
CA TYR A 102 14.44 -15.61 -15.62
C TYR A 102 14.27 -14.39 -16.55
N ILE A 103 15.24 -13.48 -16.59
CA ILE A 103 15.19 -12.23 -17.36
C ILE A 103 15.82 -12.34 -18.76
N GLU A 104 16.73 -13.30 -18.99
CA GLU A 104 17.55 -13.29 -20.23
C GLU A 104 16.98 -14.01 -21.47
N THR A 105 15.85 -14.68 -21.40
CA THR A 105 15.39 -15.50 -22.55
C THR A 105 14.60 -14.77 -23.64
N GLN A 106 14.41 -13.45 -23.56
CA GLN A 106 13.72 -12.71 -24.63
C GLN A 106 14.34 -11.32 -24.95
N ASN A 107 15.60 -11.26 -25.26
CA ASN A 107 16.20 -10.05 -25.83
C ASN A 107 16.64 -10.31 -27.28
N ASN A 108 15.78 -10.04 -28.22
CA ASN A 108 16.13 -9.66 -29.60
C ASN A 108 14.93 -8.96 -30.26
N GLN A 109 14.71 -7.69 -29.93
CA GLN A 109 14.01 -6.75 -30.81
C GLN A 109 14.73 -5.41 -30.71
N THR A 110 15.44 -5.09 -31.73
CA THR A 110 16.21 -3.85 -31.93
C THR A 110 15.25 -2.69 -32.12
N ASN A 111 15.19 -1.79 -31.13
CA ASN A 111 14.68 -0.45 -31.34
C ASN A 111 15.75 0.37 -32.09
N GLN A 112 15.49 0.77 -33.33
CA GLN A 112 16.29 1.80 -34.01
C GLN A 112 15.91 3.16 -33.43
N GLU A 113 16.76 3.72 -32.58
CA GLU A 113 16.65 5.10 -32.15
C GLU A 113 17.12 6.06 -33.23
N ASP A 114 16.17 6.78 -33.82
CA ASP A 114 16.47 7.98 -34.62
C ASP A 114 16.42 9.19 -33.66
N ASN A 115 17.59 9.62 -33.20
CA ASN A 115 17.78 10.64 -32.15
C ASN A 115 17.43 12.08 -32.59
N THR A 116 16.74 12.26 -33.71
CA THR A 116 16.42 13.59 -34.30
C THR A 116 14.92 13.89 -34.41
N THR A 117 14.05 12.97 -34.07
CA THR A 117 12.59 13.16 -34.15
C THR A 117 11.91 13.04 -32.82
N ASN A 118 11.03 14.00 -32.47
CA ASN A 118 10.12 13.94 -31.33
C ASN A 118 9.04 12.85 -31.53
N VAL A 119 9.45 11.62 -31.87
CA VAL A 119 8.58 10.49 -32.16
C VAL A 119 9.01 9.29 -31.32
N TYR A 120 8.07 8.71 -30.60
CA TYR A 120 8.20 7.40 -29.95
C TYR A 120 7.46 6.38 -30.81
N GLN A 121 8.14 5.33 -31.21
CA GLN A 121 7.55 4.32 -32.09
C GLN A 121 7.80 2.90 -31.57
N THR A 122 6.74 2.11 -31.53
CA THR A 122 6.77 0.67 -31.31
C THR A 122 6.13 -0.03 -32.51
N GLU A 123 6.12 -1.35 -32.52
CA GLU A 123 5.35 -2.12 -33.53
C GLU A 123 3.85 -1.82 -33.46
N ARG A 124 3.37 -1.45 -32.27
CA ARG A 124 1.94 -1.27 -31.94
C ARG A 124 1.44 0.15 -32.18
N ALA A 125 2.26 1.15 -31.88
CA ALA A 125 1.85 2.54 -31.94
C ALA A 125 2.99 3.50 -32.24
N ARG A 126 2.63 4.63 -32.87
CA ARG A 126 3.50 5.78 -33.12
C ARG A 126 2.94 7.00 -32.43
N ILE A 127 3.76 7.65 -31.58
CA ILE A 127 3.39 8.82 -30.78
C ILE A 127 4.30 9.99 -31.11
N ILE A 128 3.72 11.16 -31.32
CA ILE A 128 4.44 12.43 -31.43
C ILE A 128 4.59 13.00 -30.00
N ILE A 129 5.83 13.12 -29.56
CA ILE A 129 6.19 13.66 -28.26
C ILE A 129 6.28 15.18 -28.31
N ASP A 130 5.74 15.87 -27.32
CA ASP A 130 5.91 17.31 -27.11
C ASP A 130 6.78 17.60 -25.88
N PRO A 131 8.11 17.80 -26.03
CA PRO A 131 9.01 18.06 -24.90
C PRO A 131 8.67 19.35 -24.15
N SER A 132 7.95 20.30 -24.79
CA SER A 132 7.57 21.55 -24.13
C SER A 132 6.62 21.34 -22.93
N ARG A 133 5.95 20.18 -22.86
CA ARG A 133 5.04 19.80 -21.76
C ARG A 133 5.76 19.49 -20.46
N ASP A 134 7.09 19.35 -20.45
CA ASP A 134 7.88 19.26 -19.22
C ASP A 134 7.73 20.49 -18.33
N LYS A 135 7.30 21.63 -18.85
CA LYS A 135 6.92 22.81 -18.08
C LYS A 135 5.72 22.58 -17.14
N ASN A 136 4.87 21.60 -17.43
CA ASN A 136 3.72 21.25 -16.59
C ASN A 136 4.14 20.52 -15.31
N LEU A 137 5.32 19.92 -15.29
CA LEU A 137 5.88 19.20 -14.15
C LEU A 137 6.59 20.17 -13.21
N THR A 138 6.39 19.98 -11.90
CA THR A 138 7.17 20.68 -10.88
C THR A 138 8.60 20.13 -10.81
N ALA A 139 9.54 20.89 -10.23
CA ALA A 139 10.89 20.39 -9.98
C ALA A 139 10.89 19.10 -9.16
N PHE A 140 10.07 19.06 -8.11
CA PHE A 140 9.89 17.87 -7.27
C PHE A 140 9.25 16.71 -8.03
N GLY A 141 8.29 16.97 -8.93
CA GLY A 141 7.70 15.94 -9.79
C GLY A 141 8.71 15.33 -10.77
N LYS A 142 9.59 16.12 -11.35
CA LYS A 142 10.66 15.63 -12.23
C LYS A 142 11.65 14.74 -11.50
N GLU A 143 12.13 15.19 -10.34
CA GLU A 143 13.01 14.40 -9.48
C GLU A 143 12.38 13.08 -9.07
N THR A 144 11.10 13.11 -8.67
CA THR A 144 10.36 11.87 -8.32
C THR A 144 10.27 10.91 -9.50
N LEU A 145 10.10 11.41 -10.73
CA LEU A 145 10.09 10.58 -11.93
C LEU A 145 11.46 9.96 -12.19
N GLU A 146 12.54 10.74 -12.07
CA GLU A 146 13.91 10.28 -12.26
C GLU A 146 14.31 9.21 -11.22
N ASP A 147 13.98 9.42 -9.97
CA ASP A 147 14.33 8.51 -8.87
C ASP A 147 13.69 7.11 -8.99
N ARG A 148 12.45 7.02 -9.52
CA ARG A 148 11.64 5.81 -9.32
C ARG A 148 10.95 5.27 -10.58
N TYR A 149 10.73 6.10 -11.61
CA TYR A 149 9.84 5.74 -12.71
C TYR A 149 10.54 5.56 -14.04
N LEU A 150 11.53 6.40 -14.34
CA LEU A 150 12.22 6.36 -15.62
C LEU A 150 13.02 5.06 -15.79
N LEU A 151 13.06 4.55 -17.00
CA LEU A 151 14.02 3.56 -17.43
C LEU A 151 15.37 4.24 -17.72
N PRO A 152 16.50 3.53 -17.68
CA PRO A 152 17.80 4.13 -17.97
C PRO A 152 17.85 4.89 -19.31
N GLU A 153 17.15 4.39 -20.32
CA GLU A 153 17.02 4.99 -21.67
C GLU A 153 16.11 6.22 -21.72
N GLU A 154 15.32 6.45 -20.68
CA GLU A 154 14.39 7.58 -20.54
C GLU A 154 14.95 8.71 -19.68
N THR A 155 16.14 8.54 -19.09
CA THR A 155 16.76 9.51 -18.18
C THR A 155 16.76 10.92 -18.79
N GLY A 156 16.26 11.89 -18.01
CA GLY A 156 16.12 13.29 -18.44
C GLY A 156 14.96 13.57 -19.41
N SER A 157 14.08 12.59 -19.68
CA SER A 157 12.94 12.78 -20.60
C SER A 157 11.65 12.14 -20.06
N PRO A 158 10.94 12.79 -19.12
CA PRO A 158 9.64 12.31 -18.62
C PRO A 158 8.62 12.02 -19.72
N GLN A 159 8.69 12.76 -20.83
CA GLN A 159 7.78 12.57 -21.96
C GLN A 159 7.97 11.22 -22.66
N LYS A 160 9.19 10.64 -22.66
CA LYS A 160 9.43 9.29 -23.19
C LYS A 160 8.74 8.22 -22.36
N LEU A 161 8.77 8.35 -21.02
CA LEU A 161 8.02 7.46 -20.12
C LEU A 161 6.52 7.50 -20.41
N PHE A 162 5.95 8.70 -20.54
CA PHE A 162 4.52 8.85 -20.86
C PHE A 162 4.17 8.25 -22.22
N ALA A 163 5.04 8.42 -23.21
CA ALA A 163 4.88 7.83 -24.53
C ALA A 163 5.01 6.29 -24.49
N ARG A 164 5.96 5.73 -23.72
CA ARG A 164 6.10 4.28 -23.55
C ARG A 164 4.82 3.66 -23.02
N VAL A 165 4.30 4.19 -21.93
CA VAL A 165 3.08 3.68 -21.28
C VAL A 165 1.87 3.80 -22.20
N ALA A 166 1.72 4.95 -22.86
CA ALA A 166 0.63 5.19 -23.80
C ALA A 166 0.72 4.27 -25.04
N ALA A 167 1.92 4.07 -25.60
CA ALA A 167 2.13 3.17 -26.74
C ALA A 167 1.87 1.70 -26.39
N HIS A 168 2.17 1.29 -25.16
CA HIS A 168 1.99 -0.10 -24.73
C HIS A 168 0.52 -0.46 -24.53
N TYR A 169 -0.25 0.45 -23.96
CA TYR A 169 -1.65 0.23 -23.60
C TYR A 169 -2.68 0.90 -24.51
N GLY A 170 -2.24 1.60 -25.56
CA GLY A 170 -3.13 2.10 -26.62
C GLY A 170 -3.65 0.97 -27.50
N ASP A 171 -4.90 1.06 -27.97
CA ASP A 171 -5.47 0.12 -28.95
C ASP A 171 -4.77 0.25 -30.32
N ASP A 172 -4.49 1.48 -30.71
CA ASP A 172 -3.83 1.89 -31.95
C ASP A 172 -3.04 3.20 -31.73
N SER A 173 -2.42 3.71 -32.79
CA SER A 173 -1.64 4.95 -32.73
C SER A 173 -2.45 6.18 -32.34
N GLU A 174 -3.72 6.27 -32.75
CA GLU A 174 -4.57 7.41 -32.43
C GLU A 174 -4.99 7.40 -30.96
N HIS A 175 -5.42 6.25 -30.44
CA HIS A 175 -5.73 6.09 -29.03
C HIS A 175 -4.47 6.31 -28.16
N ALA A 176 -3.34 5.71 -28.55
CA ALA A 176 -2.07 5.91 -27.85
C ALA A 176 -1.64 7.38 -27.81
N GLN A 177 -1.81 8.13 -28.91
CA GLN A 177 -1.53 9.56 -28.95
C GLN A 177 -2.44 10.34 -27.98
N ARG A 178 -3.74 10.05 -27.96
CA ARG A 178 -4.67 10.71 -27.01
C ARG A 178 -4.31 10.41 -25.56
N ILE A 179 -3.99 9.16 -25.23
CA ILE A 179 -3.55 8.78 -23.87
C ILE A 179 -2.27 9.52 -23.48
N TYR A 180 -1.26 9.60 -24.38
CA TYR A 180 -0.07 10.41 -24.16
C TYR A 180 -0.42 11.88 -23.90
N ASP A 181 -1.32 12.45 -24.72
CA ASP A 181 -1.77 13.82 -24.56
C ASP A 181 -2.45 14.05 -23.21
N TYR A 182 -3.28 13.15 -22.75
CA TYR A 182 -3.95 13.24 -21.44
C TYR A 182 -2.96 13.18 -20.28
N ILE A 183 -2.00 12.25 -20.31
CA ILE A 183 -0.97 12.13 -19.26
C ILE A 183 -0.08 13.36 -19.26
N SER A 184 0.43 13.78 -20.40
CA SER A 184 1.39 14.89 -20.54
C SER A 184 0.77 16.28 -20.27
N ASN A 185 -0.56 16.43 -20.43
CA ASN A 185 -1.32 17.60 -20.02
C ASN A 185 -1.80 17.52 -18.55
N LEU A 186 -1.43 16.45 -17.84
CA LEU A 186 -1.79 16.21 -16.43
C LEU A 186 -3.30 16.12 -16.18
N TRP A 187 -4.07 15.67 -17.16
CA TRP A 187 -5.51 15.41 -17.01
C TRP A 187 -5.78 14.06 -16.32
N PHE A 188 -4.88 13.13 -16.53
CA PHE A 188 -4.93 11.76 -16.09
C PHE A 188 -3.54 11.29 -15.70
N MET A 189 -3.43 10.49 -14.64
CA MET A 189 -2.17 9.89 -14.23
C MET A 189 -2.40 8.42 -13.89
N PRO A 190 -1.76 7.49 -14.63
CA PRO A 190 -1.74 6.08 -14.26
C PRO A 190 -1.12 5.84 -12.90
N SER A 191 -1.50 4.75 -12.23
CA SER A 191 -0.89 4.37 -10.96
C SER A 191 0.60 4.08 -11.09
N THR A 192 1.34 4.17 -9.98
CA THR A 192 2.78 3.93 -9.95
C THR A 192 3.22 2.65 -10.66
N PRO A 193 2.61 1.46 -10.44
CA PRO A 193 3.03 0.26 -11.17
C PRO A 193 2.78 0.33 -12.67
N VAL A 194 1.71 0.97 -13.10
CA VAL A 194 1.42 1.16 -14.53
C VAL A 194 2.48 2.07 -15.17
N LEU A 195 2.84 3.18 -14.51
CA LEU A 195 3.87 4.10 -15.00
C LEU A 195 5.26 3.48 -15.00
N SER A 196 5.66 2.85 -13.89
CA SER A 196 7.03 2.32 -13.75
C SER A 196 7.27 1.04 -14.53
N ASN A 197 6.26 0.15 -14.61
CA ASN A 197 6.40 -1.20 -15.15
C ASN A 197 5.79 -1.36 -16.54
N GLY A 198 4.75 -0.59 -16.89
CA GLY A 198 4.04 -0.71 -18.17
C GLY A 198 4.96 -0.54 -19.37
N GLY A 199 4.90 -1.48 -20.31
CA GLY A 199 5.79 -1.53 -21.48
C GLY A 199 7.25 -1.85 -21.15
N SER A 200 7.52 -2.36 -19.93
CA SER A 200 8.86 -2.76 -19.49
C SER A 200 8.85 -4.16 -18.86
N LYS A 201 10.02 -4.70 -18.55
CA LYS A 201 10.18 -6.00 -17.86
C LYS A 201 10.36 -5.85 -16.34
N ARG A 202 10.16 -4.67 -15.76
CA ARG A 202 10.43 -4.38 -14.34
C ARG A 202 9.50 -5.13 -13.38
N GLY A 203 8.25 -5.38 -13.73
CA GLY A 203 7.26 -5.99 -12.86
C GLY A 203 5.86 -6.00 -13.45
N LEU A 204 4.86 -6.26 -12.60
CA LEU A 204 3.46 -6.26 -13.00
C LEU A 204 2.87 -4.84 -12.97
N PRO A 205 1.87 -4.52 -13.81
CA PRO A 205 1.22 -3.22 -13.84
C PRO A 205 0.14 -3.07 -12.75
N ILE A 206 -0.02 -4.05 -11.87
CA ILE A 206 -1.07 -4.09 -10.85
C ILE A 206 -0.52 -3.69 -9.49
N SER A 207 -1.27 -2.85 -8.78
CA SER A 207 -0.90 -2.36 -7.45
C SER A 207 -1.59 -3.08 -6.29
N CYS A 208 -2.80 -3.62 -6.49
CA CYS A 208 -3.65 -4.07 -5.39
C CYS A 208 -4.12 -5.50 -5.56
N PHE A 209 -3.89 -6.30 -4.49
CA PHE A 209 -4.32 -7.70 -4.39
C PHE A 209 -5.04 -7.92 -3.06
N LEU A 210 -6.14 -8.68 -3.11
CA LEU A 210 -6.93 -9.03 -1.94
C LEU A 210 -7.10 -10.54 -1.88
N ASN A 211 -6.77 -11.14 -0.74
CA ASN A 211 -6.91 -12.59 -0.53
C ASN A 211 -7.41 -12.91 0.88
N GLU A 212 -7.63 -14.19 1.16
CA GLU A 212 -8.08 -14.64 2.47
C GLU A 212 -7.43 -15.95 2.91
N ALA A 213 -7.20 -16.09 4.21
CA ALA A 213 -6.72 -17.32 4.80
C ALA A 213 -7.87 -18.31 5.00
N SER A 214 -7.71 -19.56 4.62
CA SER A 214 -8.62 -20.63 5.00
C SER A 214 -8.21 -21.26 6.33
N ASP A 215 -9.19 -21.83 7.08
CA ASP A 215 -8.98 -22.39 8.44
C ASP A 215 -8.27 -23.74 8.40
N SER A 216 -7.08 -23.78 7.80
CA SER A 216 -6.19 -24.94 7.76
C SER A 216 -4.74 -24.50 7.73
N LEU A 217 -3.82 -25.36 8.18
CA LEU A 217 -2.39 -25.07 8.08
C LEU A 217 -1.94 -24.91 6.62
N GLU A 218 -2.50 -25.74 5.74
CA GLU A 218 -2.26 -25.68 4.30
C GLU A 218 -2.67 -24.32 3.73
N GLY A 219 -3.90 -23.85 4.00
CA GLY A 219 -4.37 -22.56 3.52
C GLY A 219 -3.63 -21.35 4.09
N ILE A 220 -3.14 -21.45 5.35
CA ILE A 220 -2.28 -20.42 5.93
C ILE A 220 -0.93 -20.36 5.21
N VAL A 221 -0.32 -21.51 4.92
CA VAL A 221 0.96 -21.60 4.21
C VAL A 221 0.81 -21.13 2.77
N ASP A 222 -0.29 -21.48 2.10
CA ASP A 222 -0.61 -21.03 0.74
C ASP A 222 -0.75 -19.49 0.70
N LEU A 223 -1.45 -18.91 1.67
CA LEU A 223 -1.56 -17.44 1.77
C LEU A 223 -0.19 -16.78 1.94
N TRP A 224 0.67 -17.30 2.81
CA TRP A 224 2.02 -16.77 2.98
C TRP A 224 2.84 -16.88 1.70
N ASN A 225 2.76 -18.03 1.01
CA ASN A 225 3.45 -18.24 -0.25
C ASN A 225 2.98 -17.27 -1.33
N GLU A 226 1.66 -17.11 -1.51
CA GLU A 226 1.10 -16.14 -2.45
C GLU A 226 1.56 -14.71 -2.11
N ASN A 227 1.48 -14.29 -0.84
CA ASN A 227 1.87 -12.96 -0.39
C ASN A 227 3.37 -12.66 -0.62
N VAL A 228 4.25 -13.66 -0.53
CA VAL A 228 5.68 -13.50 -0.87
C VAL A 228 5.84 -13.11 -2.35
N TRP A 229 5.16 -13.81 -3.25
CA TRP A 229 5.25 -13.53 -4.68
C TRP A 229 4.60 -12.19 -5.05
N LEU A 230 3.44 -11.88 -4.47
CA LEU A 230 2.77 -10.59 -4.67
C LEU A 230 3.65 -9.43 -4.21
N ALA A 231 4.25 -9.52 -3.01
CA ALA A 231 5.16 -8.51 -2.47
C ALA A 231 6.43 -8.37 -3.32
N ALA A 232 7.02 -9.48 -3.78
CA ALA A 232 8.21 -9.47 -4.64
C ALA A 232 7.98 -8.75 -5.98
N ARG A 233 6.74 -8.69 -6.45
CA ARG A 233 6.34 -7.98 -7.67
C ARG A 233 5.83 -6.56 -7.42
N GLY A 234 5.91 -6.08 -6.17
CA GLY A 234 5.54 -4.71 -5.79
C GLY A 234 4.04 -4.50 -5.55
N GLY A 235 3.27 -5.59 -5.40
CA GLY A 235 1.84 -5.53 -5.07
C GLY A 235 1.60 -5.10 -3.62
N GLY A 236 0.62 -4.22 -3.40
CA GLY A 236 0.04 -3.97 -2.08
C GLY A 236 -1.02 -5.02 -1.77
N ILE A 237 -0.97 -5.59 -0.57
CA ILE A 237 -1.76 -6.77 -0.22
C ILE A 237 -2.77 -6.43 0.88
N GLY A 238 -4.00 -6.93 0.74
CA GLY A 238 -4.98 -6.96 1.82
C GLY A 238 -5.45 -8.39 2.07
N SER A 239 -5.19 -8.93 3.27
CA SER A 239 -5.51 -10.32 3.59
C SER A 239 -6.57 -10.42 4.68
N TYR A 240 -7.63 -11.19 4.43
CA TYR A 240 -8.64 -11.51 5.44
C TYR A 240 -8.24 -12.71 6.27
N TRP A 241 -8.30 -12.56 7.59
CA TRP A 241 -7.92 -13.58 8.56
C TRP A 241 -9.09 -14.10 9.42
N GLY A 242 -10.29 -13.57 9.18
CA GLY A 242 -11.47 -13.85 9.98
C GLY A 242 -12.07 -15.24 9.82
N ASN A 243 -11.57 -16.06 8.88
CA ASN A 243 -12.01 -17.46 8.77
C ASN A 243 -11.31 -18.39 9.79
N LEU A 244 -10.16 -17.97 10.35
CA LEU A 244 -9.39 -18.79 11.25
C LEU A 244 -10.02 -18.85 12.64
N ARG A 245 -10.12 -20.06 13.21
CA ARG A 245 -10.57 -20.28 14.59
C ARG A 245 -9.62 -19.62 15.61
N SER A 246 -10.18 -19.19 16.72
CA SER A 246 -9.47 -18.45 17.75
C SER A 246 -8.61 -19.34 18.67
N ILE A 247 -7.72 -18.69 19.44
CA ILE A 247 -6.87 -19.35 20.42
C ILE A 247 -7.66 -20.33 21.33
N GLY A 248 -7.09 -21.52 21.51
CA GLY A 248 -7.66 -22.54 22.39
C GLY A 248 -8.76 -23.41 21.78
N GLU A 249 -9.26 -23.08 20.58
CA GLU A 249 -10.20 -23.94 19.86
C GLU A 249 -9.54 -25.26 19.39
N GLN A 250 -10.35 -26.30 19.25
CA GLN A 250 -9.89 -27.66 18.98
C GLN A 250 -9.30 -27.80 17.57
N VAL A 251 -8.08 -28.36 17.47
CA VAL A 251 -7.41 -28.74 16.23
C VAL A 251 -7.15 -30.24 16.25
N GLY A 252 -7.70 -30.97 15.28
CA GLY A 252 -7.60 -32.43 15.25
C GLY A 252 -8.17 -33.08 16.51
N ARG A 253 -7.56 -34.22 16.92
CA ARG A 253 -8.09 -34.98 18.07
C ARG A 253 -7.64 -34.46 19.43
N ASN A 254 -6.43 -33.93 19.54
CA ASN A 254 -5.81 -33.61 20.83
C ASN A 254 -5.10 -32.23 20.86
N GLY A 255 -5.18 -31.43 19.79
CA GLY A 255 -4.52 -30.13 19.69
C GLY A 255 -5.45 -28.96 19.97
N LYS A 256 -4.87 -27.84 20.34
CA LYS A 256 -5.53 -26.53 20.42
C LYS A 256 -4.75 -25.53 19.58
N THR A 257 -5.46 -24.63 18.88
CA THR A 257 -4.82 -23.57 18.10
C THR A 257 -4.18 -22.52 18.99
N SER A 258 -3.08 -21.93 18.51
CA SER A 258 -2.44 -20.75 19.13
C SER A 258 -3.15 -19.43 18.78
N GLY A 259 -4.18 -19.49 17.94
CA GLY A 259 -4.96 -18.33 17.51
C GLY A 259 -4.42 -17.68 16.23
N VAL A 260 -5.04 -16.57 15.82
CA VAL A 260 -4.77 -15.87 14.56
C VAL A 260 -3.50 -15.02 14.61
N VAL A 261 -3.29 -14.31 15.73
CA VAL A 261 -2.21 -13.31 15.84
C VAL A 261 -0.79 -13.88 15.62
N PRO A 262 -0.44 -15.09 16.11
CA PRO A 262 0.87 -15.67 15.80
C PRO A 262 1.12 -15.95 14.32
N PHE A 263 0.10 -16.32 13.55
CA PHE A 263 0.22 -16.51 12.10
C PHE A 263 0.36 -15.17 11.37
N ILE A 264 -0.36 -14.14 11.81
CA ILE A 264 -0.18 -12.76 11.35
C ILE A 264 1.24 -12.26 11.63
N ARG A 265 1.84 -12.62 12.77
CA ARG A 265 3.23 -12.29 13.10
C ARG A 265 4.24 -12.87 12.11
N VAL A 266 4.02 -14.05 11.59
CA VAL A 266 4.86 -14.63 10.52
C VAL A 266 4.75 -13.79 9.26
N MET A 267 3.54 -13.40 8.86
CA MET A 267 3.32 -12.52 7.71
C MET A 267 3.98 -11.14 7.89
N ASP A 268 3.96 -10.58 9.10
CA ASP A 268 4.66 -9.33 9.44
C ASP A 268 6.16 -9.42 9.08
N SER A 269 6.80 -10.50 9.47
CA SER A 269 8.22 -10.73 9.19
C SER A 269 8.50 -11.01 7.70
N LEU A 270 7.63 -11.77 7.03
CA LEU A 270 7.73 -12.03 5.59
C LEU A 270 7.60 -10.74 4.79
N THR A 271 6.60 -9.92 5.09
CA THR A 271 6.36 -8.64 4.40
C THR A 271 7.55 -7.70 4.55
N LEU A 272 8.18 -7.65 5.73
CA LEU A 272 9.35 -6.83 5.98
C LEU A 272 10.58 -7.32 5.20
N ALA A 273 10.73 -8.65 5.04
CA ALA A 273 11.87 -9.26 4.36
C ALA A 273 11.81 -9.14 2.83
N ILE A 274 10.61 -9.02 2.26
CA ILE A 274 10.41 -9.03 0.81
C ILE A 274 10.23 -7.61 0.29
N SER A 275 10.93 -7.30 -0.81
CA SER A 275 10.80 -6.02 -1.51
C SER A 275 11.04 -6.20 -3.00
N GLN A 276 10.46 -5.33 -3.81
CA GLN A 276 10.77 -5.23 -5.24
C GLN A 276 12.06 -4.41 -5.42
N GLY A 277 13.22 -5.03 -5.15
CA GLY A 277 14.50 -4.34 -5.22
C GLY A 277 14.52 -3.07 -4.36
N SER A 278 15.09 -1.98 -4.88
CA SER A 278 15.08 -0.66 -4.23
C SER A 278 13.79 0.15 -4.49
N LEU A 279 12.88 -0.34 -5.36
CA LEU A 279 11.74 0.44 -5.84
C LEU A 279 10.58 0.49 -4.83
N ARG A 280 10.21 -0.66 -4.25
CA ARG A 280 9.06 -0.77 -3.33
C ARG A 280 9.33 -1.80 -2.25
N ARG A 281 9.08 -1.43 -0.99
CA ARG A 281 9.06 -2.40 0.12
C ARG A 281 7.75 -3.17 0.09
N GLY A 282 7.77 -4.44 0.50
CA GLY A 282 6.56 -5.21 0.75
C GLY A 282 5.71 -4.51 1.81
N SER A 283 4.42 -4.33 1.51
CA SER A 283 3.46 -3.73 2.42
C SER A 283 2.14 -4.48 2.36
N ALA A 284 1.58 -4.78 3.52
CA ALA A 284 0.33 -5.51 3.60
C ALA A 284 -0.55 -5.01 4.75
N ALA A 285 -1.86 -5.13 4.55
CA ALA A 285 -2.87 -4.94 5.58
C ALA A 285 -3.58 -6.27 5.88
N VAL A 286 -3.93 -6.48 7.13
CA VAL A 286 -4.68 -7.65 7.60
C VAL A 286 -6.03 -7.23 8.14
N TYR A 287 -7.06 -8.02 7.89
CA TYR A 287 -8.44 -7.66 8.22
C TYR A 287 -9.11 -8.74 9.07
N LEU A 288 -9.86 -8.28 10.08
CA LEU A 288 -10.58 -9.15 11.00
C LEU A 288 -11.99 -8.60 11.27
N PRO A 289 -13.03 -9.45 11.34
CA PRO A 289 -14.36 -8.97 11.68
C PRO A 289 -14.48 -8.65 13.17
N ILE A 290 -15.29 -7.66 13.51
CA ILE A 290 -15.54 -7.20 14.88
C ILE A 290 -16.10 -8.29 15.81
N SER A 291 -16.66 -9.35 15.25
CA SER A 291 -17.19 -10.49 16.00
C SER A 291 -16.16 -11.58 16.32
N HIS A 292 -14.92 -11.46 15.80
CA HIS A 292 -13.90 -12.48 16.03
C HIS A 292 -13.44 -12.50 17.50
N PRO A 293 -13.22 -13.68 18.11
CA PRO A 293 -12.85 -13.78 19.53
C PRO A 293 -11.53 -13.10 19.90
N GLU A 294 -10.58 -12.98 18.97
CA GLU A 294 -9.29 -12.32 19.19
C GLU A 294 -9.28 -10.83 18.79
N ILE A 295 -10.43 -10.22 18.56
CA ILE A 295 -10.54 -8.84 18.08
C ILE A 295 -9.87 -7.81 19.01
N GLU A 296 -9.95 -8.01 20.32
CA GLU A 296 -9.36 -7.09 21.28
C GLU A 296 -7.83 -7.06 21.19
N GLU A 297 -7.20 -8.22 20.99
CA GLU A 297 -5.76 -8.35 20.80
C GLU A 297 -5.33 -7.83 19.42
N PHE A 298 -6.13 -8.13 18.40
CA PHE A 298 -5.90 -7.66 17.04
C PHE A 298 -5.88 -6.12 16.94
N ILE A 299 -6.79 -5.42 17.60
CA ILE A 299 -6.82 -3.95 17.65
C ILE A 299 -5.50 -3.38 18.23
N GLU A 300 -4.87 -4.11 19.15
CA GLU A 300 -3.69 -3.64 19.87
C GLU A 300 -2.36 -4.19 19.31
N MET A 301 -2.39 -4.98 18.23
CA MET A 301 -1.19 -5.67 17.77
C MET A 301 -0.08 -4.72 17.24
N ARG A 302 -0.42 -3.50 16.84
CA ARG A 302 0.54 -2.47 16.43
C ARG A 302 1.09 -1.62 17.57
N ARG A 303 0.50 -1.65 18.74
CA ARG A 303 1.02 -0.89 19.88
C ARG A 303 2.44 -1.35 20.22
N PRO A 304 3.43 -0.43 20.27
CA PRO A 304 4.83 -0.81 20.46
C PRO A 304 5.13 -1.29 21.87
N THR A 305 4.26 -0.98 22.85
CA THR A 305 4.45 -1.26 24.28
C THR A 305 3.36 -2.14 24.83
N GLY A 306 3.71 -2.93 25.85
CA GLY A 306 2.78 -3.84 26.56
C GLY A 306 2.48 -5.14 25.82
N GLY A 307 2.06 -6.17 26.58
CA GLY A 307 1.73 -7.49 26.05
C GLY A 307 2.92 -8.36 25.64
N ASP A 308 2.62 -9.52 25.07
CA ASP A 308 3.63 -10.46 24.55
C ASP A 308 4.16 -9.98 23.19
N PRO A 309 5.49 -9.75 23.05
CA PRO A 309 6.10 -9.36 21.78
C PRO A 309 5.84 -10.35 20.61
N ASN A 310 5.64 -11.63 20.93
CA ASN A 310 5.35 -12.66 19.92
C ASN A 310 3.91 -12.55 19.36
N ARG A 311 3.09 -11.73 19.98
CA ARG A 311 1.70 -11.46 19.57
C ARG A 311 1.53 -10.00 19.10
N LYS A 312 2.58 -9.41 18.53
CA LYS A 312 2.60 -8.07 17.94
C LYS A 312 3.02 -8.15 16.48
N ALA A 313 2.45 -7.28 15.65
CA ALA A 313 2.75 -7.15 14.23
C ALA A 313 2.87 -5.65 13.86
N PRO A 314 4.00 -4.99 14.21
CA PRO A 314 4.14 -3.55 14.07
C PRO A 314 4.34 -3.08 12.62
N ASN A 315 4.77 -3.96 11.71
CA ASN A 315 5.07 -3.60 10.32
C ASN A 315 3.88 -3.82 9.38
N LEU A 316 2.86 -4.58 9.81
CA LEU A 316 1.62 -4.74 9.06
C LEU A 316 0.61 -3.66 9.43
N HIS A 317 -0.14 -3.21 8.43
CA HIS A 317 -1.36 -2.43 8.65
C HIS A 317 -2.52 -3.36 9.03
N HIS A 318 -3.56 -2.82 9.66
CA HIS A 318 -4.71 -3.63 10.02
C HIS A 318 -6.03 -2.87 9.94
N GLY A 319 -7.09 -3.60 9.62
CA GLY A 319 -8.43 -3.07 9.53
C GLY A 319 -9.46 -3.95 10.21
N VAL A 320 -10.52 -3.33 10.72
CA VAL A 320 -11.64 -4.01 11.38
C VAL A 320 -12.88 -3.88 10.51
N LEU A 321 -13.55 -5.01 10.23
CA LEU A 321 -14.85 -5.02 9.58
C LEU A 321 -15.94 -4.84 10.64
N ILE A 322 -16.69 -3.76 10.51
CA ILE A 322 -17.75 -3.37 11.44
C ILE A 322 -19.10 -3.58 10.80
N SER A 323 -19.95 -4.39 11.46
CA SER A 323 -21.32 -4.63 11.01
C SER A 323 -22.29 -3.57 11.52
N ASP A 324 -23.43 -3.44 10.83
CA ASP A 324 -24.54 -2.59 11.27
C ASP A 324 -25.08 -3.04 12.63
N ASP A 325 -25.12 -4.37 12.88
CA ASP A 325 -25.59 -4.92 14.17
C ASP A 325 -24.68 -4.51 15.32
N PHE A 326 -23.36 -4.53 15.11
CA PHE A 326 -22.42 -4.05 16.12
C PHE A 326 -22.64 -2.56 16.43
N MET A 327 -22.81 -1.73 15.40
CA MET A 327 -23.04 -0.30 15.61
C MET A 327 -24.37 -0.03 16.32
N ARG A 328 -25.42 -0.84 16.03
CA ARG A 328 -26.68 -0.79 16.78
C ARG A 328 -26.50 -1.19 18.24
N ALA A 329 -25.69 -2.22 18.53
CA ALA A 329 -25.38 -2.61 19.89
C ALA A 329 -24.58 -1.50 20.63
N VAL A 330 -23.70 -0.78 19.93
CA VAL A 330 -23.01 0.41 20.49
C VAL A 330 -24.00 1.51 20.86
N GLU A 331 -25.01 1.80 19.99
CA GLU A 331 -26.07 2.77 20.26
C GLU A 331 -26.89 2.38 21.49
N ALA A 332 -27.30 1.12 21.53
CA ALA A 332 -28.17 0.58 22.60
C ALA A 332 -27.45 0.30 23.92
N ASP A 333 -26.09 0.42 23.95
CA ASP A 333 -25.24 0.07 25.09
C ASP A 333 -25.38 -1.42 25.51
N GLU A 334 -25.43 -2.29 24.52
CA GLU A 334 -25.63 -3.73 24.70
C GLU A 334 -24.28 -4.49 24.68
N ASP A 335 -24.36 -5.76 25.11
CA ASP A 335 -23.25 -6.69 24.98
C ASP A 335 -23.16 -7.25 23.55
N TRP A 336 -21.94 -7.31 23.03
CA TRP A 336 -21.61 -7.89 21.74
C TRP A 336 -21.05 -9.31 21.89
N ALA A 337 -21.57 -10.25 21.11
CA ALA A 337 -21.09 -11.63 21.09
C ALA A 337 -19.83 -11.76 20.22
N LEU A 338 -18.77 -12.31 20.77
CA LEU A 338 -17.61 -12.80 20.02
C LEU A 338 -17.86 -14.27 19.68
N VAL A 339 -17.79 -14.60 18.39
CA VAL A 339 -18.24 -15.90 17.87
C VAL A 339 -17.11 -16.66 17.17
N SER A 340 -17.10 -17.99 17.30
CA SER A 340 -16.18 -18.84 16.56
C SER A 340 -16.45 -18.73 15.05
N PRO A 341 -15.42 -18.49 14.22
CA PRO A 341 -15.58 -18.51 12.76
C PRO A 341 -16.02 -19.88 12.21
N LYS A 342 -15.75 -20.95 12.95
CA LYS A 342 -16.01 -22.33 12.53
C LYS A 342 -17.49 -22.68 12.46
N ASP A 343 -18.26 -22.25 13.47
CA ASP A 343 -19.65 -22.68 13.66
C ASP A 343 -20.57 -21.55 14.14
N SER A 344 -20.06 -20.32 14.21
CA SER A 344 -20.75 -19.13 14.71
C SER A 344 -21.23 -19.25 16.17
N ALA A 345 -20.68 -20.20 16.92
CA ALA A 345 -21.03 -20.35 18.33
C ALA A 345 -20.45 -19.19 19.17
N PRO A 346 -21.22 -18.60 20.09
CA PRO A 346 -20.71 -17.58 20.99
C PRO A 346 -19.63 -18.14 21.94
N ILE A 347 -18.43 -17.55 21.90
CA ILE A 347 -17.32 -17.89 22.80
C ILE A 347 -17.33 -17.01 24.04
N SER A 348 -17.56 -15.71 23.86
CA SER A 348 -17.61 -14.72 24.92
C SER A 348 -18.51 -13.53 24.56
N ARG A 349 -18.75 -12.66 25.54
CA ARG A 349 -19.45 -11.40 25.34
C ARG A 349 -18.64 -10.26 25.91
N VAL A 350 -18.65 -9.11 25.23
CA VAL A 350 -17.99 -7.87 25.65
C VAL A 350 -18.95 -6.70 25.48
N SER A 351 -18.79 -5.62 26.22
CA SER A 351 -19.57 -4.41 25.98
C SER A 351 -19.24 -3.85 24.59
N ALA A 352 -20.23 -3.71 23.72
CA ALA A 352 -20.07 -3.13 22.39
C ALA A 352 -19.48 -1.72 22.45
N ARG A 353 -19.97 -0.90 23.38
CA ARG A 353 -19.48 0.47 23.61
C ARG A 353 -18.01 0.50 24.06
N SER A 354 -17.61 -0.39 24.96
CA SER A 354 -16.23 -0.49 25.42
C SER A 354 -15.29 -0.91 24.29
N LEU A 355 -15.69 -1.88 23.47
CA LEU A 355 -14.92 -2.32 22.29
C LEU A 355 -14.81 -1.20 21.24
N TRP A 356 -15.88 -0.45 21.00
CA TRP A 356 -15.87 0.70 20.12
C TRP A 356 -14.90 1.80 20.60
N ILE A 357 -14.93 2.15 21.88
CA ILE A 357 -14.00 3.12 22.47
C ILE A 357 -12.56 2.64 22.32
N ARG A 358 -12.30 1.33 22.46
CA ARG A 358 -10.96 0.73 22.30
C ARG A 358 -10.46 0.90 20.87
N ILE A 359 -11.30 0.67 19.84
CA ILE A 359 -10.98 0.95 18.43
C ILE A 359 -10.61 2.41 18.24
N LEU A 360 -11.47 3.33 18.69
CA LEU A 360 -11.23 4.77 18.55
C LEU A 360 -9.96 5.22 19.24
N THR A 361 -9.65 4.67 20.41
CA THR A 361 -8.42 4.97 21.16
C THR A 361 -7.19 4.50 20.38
N ALA A 362 -7.22 3.26 19.85
CA ALA A 362 -6.13 2.74 19.02
C ALA A 362 -5.91 3.61 17.77
N ARG A 363 -6.98 4.07 17.11
CA ARG A 363 -6.91 4.95 15.94
C ARG A 363 -6.23 6.29 16.24
N VAL A 364 -6.47 6.87 17.40
CA VAL A 364 -5.80 8.14 17.79
C VAL A 364 -4.33 7.90 18.15
N GLU A 365 -4.01 6.76 18.79
CA GLU A 365 -2.67 6.43 19.26
C GLU A 365 -1.73 5.90 18.17
N THR A 366 -2.25 5.20 17.17
CA THR A 366 -1.44 4.51 16.15
C THR A 366 -1.82 4.85 14.71
N GLY A 367 -2.87 5.67 14.52
CA GLY A 367 -3.45 5.91 13.19
C GLY A 367 -4.39 4.81 12.70
N GLU A 368 -4.40 3.66 13.34
CA GLU A 368 -5.11 2.43 12.94
C GLU A 368 -5.86 1.78 14.12
N PRO A 369 -6.76 0.81 13.90
CA PRO A 369 -7.11 0.10 12.65
C PRO A 369 -7.88 0.95 11.64
N TYR A 370 -7.82 0.57 10.34
CA TYR A 370 -8.80 1.03 9.36
C TYR A 370 -10.19 0.52 9.72
N ILE A 371 -11.22 1.19 9.24
CA ILE A 371 -12.60 0.77 9.46
C ILE A 371 -13.24 0.46 8.11
N ILE A 372 -13.85 -0.72 7.99
CA ILE A 372 -14.68 -1.12 6.86
C ILE A 372 -16.08 -1.39 7.38
N TYR A 373 -17.06 -0.64 6.94
CA TYR A 373 -18.47 -0.89 7.27
C TYR A 373 -19.01 -1.98 6.34
N SER A 374 -18.89 -3.22 6.78
CA SER A 374 -19.09 -4.44 5.97
C SER A 374 -20.45 -4.52 5.30
N ASP A 375 -21.52 -4.15 6.01
CA ASP A 375 -22.88 -4.19 5.46
C ASP A 375 -23.08 -3.12 4.37
N THR A 376 -22.55 -1.92 4.59
CA THR A 376 -22.58 -0.83 3.60
C THR A 376 -21.84 -1.23 2.33
N VAL A 377 -20.65 -1.84 2.46
CA VAL A 377 -19.88 -2.37 1.34
C VAL A 377 -20.69 -3.42 0.58
N ASN A 378 -21.19 -4.45 1.28
CA ASN A 378 -21.89 -5.58 0.64
C ASN A 378 -23.27 -5.19 0.07
N LYS A 379 -23.91 -4.14 0.56
CA LYS A 379 -25.10 -3.54 -0.09
C LYS A 379 -24.78 -2.89 -1.44
N SER A 380 -23.55 -2.40 -1.62
CA SER A 380 -23.11 -1.62 -2.78
C SER A 380 -22.42 -2.43 -3.87
N ILE A 381 -22.14 -3.73 -3.67
CA ILE A 381 -21.50 -4.57 -4.69
C ILE A 381 -22.38 -4.72 -5.93
N PRO A 382 -21.81 -5.00 -7.13
CA PRO A 382 -22.56 -5.19 -8.37
C PRO A 382 -23.65 -6.25 -8.24
N GLU A 383 -24.74 -6.07 -9.00
CA GLU A 383 -25.89 -6.97 -8.90
C GLU A 383 -25.55 -8.42 -9.27
N HIS A 384 -24.74 -8.63 -10.30
CA HIS A 384 -24.29 -9.97 -10.68
C HIS A 384 -23.44 -10.63 -9.57
N HIS A 385 -22.66 -9.87 -8.80
CA HIS A 385 -21.94 -10.42 -7.63
C HIS A 385 -22.92 -10.83 -6.51
N LYS A 386 -24.02 -10.07 -6.29
CA LYS A 386 -25.07 -10.46 -5.35
C LYS A 386 -25.77 -11.73 -5.80
N MET A 387 -26.12 -11.80 -7.09
CA MET A 387 -26.77 -12.98 -7.69
C MET A 387 -25.86 -14.23 -7.60
N ALA A 388 -24.55 -14.06 -7.73
CA ALA A 388 -23.55 -15.10 -7.57
C ALA A 388 -23.27 -15.46 -6.09
N GLY A 389 -23.86 -14.75 -5.12
CA GLY A 389 -23.62 -14.96 -3.70
C GLY A 389 -22.23 -14.55 -3.23
N LEU A 390 -21.53 -13.74 -4.01
CA LEU A 390 -20.21 -13.24 -3.64
C LEU A 390 -20.31 -12.18 -2.55
N THR A 391 -19.31 -12.14 -1.66
CA THR A 391 -19.27 -11.19 -0.55
C THR A 391 -17.87 -10.60 -0.41
N VAL A 392 -17.81 -9.32 -0.05
CA VAL A 392 -16.56 -8.62 0.27
C VAL A 392 -16.29 -8.77 1.76
N LYS A 393 -15.12 -9.34 2.09
CA LYS A 393 -14.66 -9.60 3.47
C LYS A 393 -13.39 -8.85 3.81
N THR A 394 -12.76 -8.19 2.86
CA THR A 394 -11.46 -7.51 3.05
C THR A 394 -11.38 -6.27 2.18
N SER A 395 -10.30 -5.53 2.31
CA SER A 395 -9.93 -4.45 1.41
C SER A 395 -8.44 -4.55 1.09
N ASN A 396 -7.95 -3.71 0.19
CA ASN A 396 -6.53 -3.61 -0.09
C ASN A 396 -5.77 -2.88 1.04
N LEU A 397 -4.50 -2.62 0.81
CA LEU A 397 -3.62 -1.90 1.74
C LEU A 397 -4.12 -0.48 2.09
N CYS A 398 -4.78 0.22 1.16
CA CYS A 398 -5.24 1.60 1.34
C CYS A 398 -6.76 1.74 1.51
N SER A 399 -7.50 0.65 1.67
CA SER A 399 -8.93 0.58 2.00
C SER A 399 -9.93 1.12 0.95
N GLU A 400 -9.50 1.40 -0.30
CA GLU A 400 -10.40 1.83 -1.37
C GLU A 400 -10.97 0.68 -2.21
N ILE A 401 -10.33 -0.49 -2.23
CA ILE A 401 -10.75 -1.63 -3.04
C ILE A 401 -11.66 -2.55 -2.23
N THR A 402 -12.83 -2.82 -2.74
CA THR A 402 -13.85 -3.68 -2.11
C THR A 402 -14.35 -4.71 -3.11
N LEU A 403 -13.55 -5.77 -3.26
CA LEU A 403 -13.78 -6.87 -4.20
C LEU A 403 -13.93 -8.20 -3.46
N PRO A 404 -14.68 -9.18 -4.00
CA PRO A 404 -14.87 -10.47 -3.37
C PRO A 404 -13.62 -11.34 -3.44
N THR A 405 -13.36 -12.09 -2.37
CA THR A 405 -12.26 -13.05 -2.24
C THR A 405 -12.78 -14.42 -1.84
N GLY A 406 -11.88 -15.40 -1.83
CA GLY A 406 -12.20 -16.78 -1.43
C GLY A 406 -12.87 -17.59 -2.51
N THR A 407 -13.56 -18.66 -2.13
CA THR A 407 -14.18 -19.59 -3.08
C THR A 407 -15.46 -19.01 -3.65
N ASP A 408 -15.56 -18.98 -4.97
CA ASP A 408 -16.73 -18.47 -5.69
C ASP A 408 -17.78 -19.56 -5.97
N HIS A 409 -18.88 -19.18 -6.66
CA HIS A 409 -19.98 -20.05 -7.04
C HIS A 409 -19.60 -21.15 -8.06
N HIS A 410 -18.42 -21.07 -8.67
CA HIS A 410 -17.82 -22.12 -9.50
C HIS A 410 -16.91 -23.06 -8.70
N GLY A 411 -16.74 -22.84 -7.41
CA GLY A 411 -15.85 -23.61 -6.54
C GLY A 411 -14.37 -23.31 -6.74
N LYS A 412 -14.03 -22.16 -7.34
CA LYS A 412 -12.66 -21.70 -7.54
C LYS A 412 -12.30 -20.57 -6.58
N GLU A 413 -11.07 -20.58 -6.12
CA GLU A 413 -10.57 -19.53 -5.24
C GLU A 413 -10.17 -18.29 -6.04
N ARG A 414 -10.45 -17.12 -5.45
CA ARG A 414 -10.15 -15.79 -6.01
C ARG A 414 -9.17 -15.05 -5.11
N THR A 415 -8.14 -14.51 -5.72
CA THR A 415 -7.38 -13.37 -5.20
C THR A 415 -7.80 -12.17 -6.03
N ALA A 416 -8.53 -11.24 -5.44
CA ALA A 416 -9.06 -10.11 -6.18
C ALA A 416 -7.95 -9.16 -6.61
N VAL A 417 -8.12 -8.55 -7.77
CA VAL A 417 -7.13 -7.68 -8.43
C VAL A 417 -7.82 -6.37 -8.84
N CYS A 418 -7.15 -5.25 -8.58
CA CYS A 418 -7.63 -3.97 -9.09
C CYS A 418 -6.52 -3.18 -9.81
N CYS A 419 -6.85 -2.74 -11.02
CA CYS A 419 -6.03 -1.83 -11.81
C CYS A 419 -6.46 -0.38 -11.52
N LEU A 420 -5.55 0.43 -10.99
CA LEU A 420 -5.82 1.79 -10.54
C LEU A 420 -5.24 2.85 -11.47
N SER A 421 -5.94 3.96 -11.60
CA SER A 421 -5.47 5.22 -12.19
C SER A 421 -6.34 6.37 -11.71
N SER A 422 -5.89 7.62 -11.86
CA SER A 422 -6.61 8.76 -11.30
C SER A 422 -6.73 9.93 -12.27
N LEU A 423 -7.93 10.49 -12.36
CA LEU A 423 -8.23 11.73 -13.06
C LEU A 423 -7.79 12.92 -12.20
N ASN A 424 -7.26 13.96 -12.80
CA ASN A 424 -6.92 15.18 -12.11
C ASN A 424 -8.11 16.17 -12.12
N LEU A 425 -8.78 16.30 -10.99
CA LEU A 425 -9.92 17.22 -10.83
C LEU A 425 -9.50 18.69 -10.88
N GLU A 426 -8.24 19.02 -10.59
CA GLU A 426 -7.71 20.38 -10.79
C GLU A 426 -7.92 20.85 -12.25
N LYS A 427 -7.94 19.89 -13.19
CA LYS A 427 -8.14 20.10 -14.62
C LYS A 427 -9.57 19.75 -15.10
N PHE A 428 -10.53 19.58 -14.19
CA PHE A 428 -11.88 19.14 -14.52
C PHE A 428 -12.54 19.98 -15.62
N THR A 429 -12.45 21.30 -15.56
CA THR A 429 -13.04 22.22 -16.54
C THR A 429 -12.38 22.14 -17.93
N GLU A 430 -11.15 21.63 -18.03
CA GLU A 430 -10.44 21.43 -19.30
C GLU A 430 -10.89 20.14 -19.98
N TRP A 431 -11.00 19.03 -19.23
CA TRP A 431 -11.25 17.71 -19.82
C TRP A 431 -12.70 17.26 -19.82
N LYS A 432 -13.59 17.83 -19.01
CA LYS A 432 -14.99 17.38 -18.93
C LYS A 432 -15.79 17.48 -20.23
N GLU A 433 -15.43 18.43 -21.09
CA GLU A 433 -16.09 18.63 -22.40
C GLU A 433 -15.34 17.89 -23.54
N HIS A 434 -14.22 17.20 -23.22
CA HIS A 434 -13.47 16.49 -24.22
C HIS A 434 -14.17 15.17 -24.57
N PRO A 435 -14.57 14.96 -25.81
CA PRO A 435 -15.23 13.74 -26.22
C PRO A 435 -14.30 12.54 -26.02
N ASN A 436 -14.84 11.44 -25.58
CA ASN A 436 -14.16 10.15 -25.38
C ASN A 436 -13.10 10.11 -24.26
N PHE A 437 -12.86 11.19 -23.50
CA PHE A 437 -11.76 11.21 -22.52
C PHE A 437 -11.87 10.06 -21.51
N ILE A 438 -13.01 9.91 -20.84
CA ILE A 438 -13.20 8.82 -19.84
C ILE A 438 -13.30 7.46 -20.54
N GLU A 439 -13.91 7.38 -21.73
CA GLU A 439 -13.94 6.15 -22.53
C GLU A 439 -12.51 5.66 -22.86
N ASP A 440 -11.65 6.55 -23.39
CA ASP A 440 -10.25 6.23 -23.70
C ASP A 440 -9.50 5.73 -22.46
N VAL A 441 -9.71 6.40 -21.32
CA VAL A 441 -9.08 5.98 -20.05
C VAL A 441 -9.59 4.61 -19.59
N MET A 442 -10.88 4.32 -19.72
CA MET A 442 -11.44 3.01 -19.38
C MET A 442 -10.92 1.92 -20.33
N ARG A 443 -10.76 2.21 -21.61
CA ARG A 443 -10.14 1.36 -22.61
C ARG A 443 -8.67 1.05 -22.27
N PHE A 444 -7.94 2.08 -21.87
CA PHE A 444 -6.57 1.96 -21.39
C PHE A 444 -6.49 1.02 -20.15
N LEU A 445 -7.38 1.17 -19.16
CA LEU A 445 -7.43 0.33 -17.97
C LEU A 445 -7.79 -1.13 -18.31
N ASP A 446 -8.69 -1.37 -19.28
CA ASP A 446 -8.99 -2.72 -19.77
C ASP A 446 -7.76 -3.40 -20.39
N ASN A 447 -6.94 -2.63 -21.12
CA ASN A 447 -5.71 -3.12 -21.73
C ASN A 447 -4.61 -3.39 -20.68
N VAL A 448 -4.49 -2.55 -19.64
CA VAL A 448 -3.58 -2.80 -18.52
C VAL A 448 -3.96 -4.10 -17.79
N LEU A 449 -5.25 -4.30 -17.55
CA LEU A 449 -5.75 -5.53 -16.91
C LEU A 449 -5.54 -6.76 -17.81
N GLN A 450 -5.73 -6.61 -19.13
CA GLN A 450 -5.47 -7.69 -20.08
C GLN A 450 -3.99 -8.08 -20.12
N ASP A 451 -3.09 -7.09 -20.10
CA ASP A 451 -1.64 -7.32 -20.03
C ASP A 451 -1.26 -8.15 -18.78
N PHE A 452 -1.88 -7.84 -17.64
CA PHE A 452 -1.71 -8.65 -16.42
C PHE A 452 -2.22 -10.09 -16.62
N ILE A 453 -3.42 -10.27 -17.17
CA ILE A 453 -4.03 -11.60 -17.38
C ILE A 453 -3.16 -12.46 -18.31
N ASP A 454 -2.60 -11.85 -19.36
CA ASP A 454 -1.83 -12.58 -20.39
C ASP A 454 -0.39 -12.88 -19.96
N ASN A 455 0.21 -12.06 -19.07
CA ASN A 455 1.62 -12.11 -18.73
C ASN A 455 1.93 -12.49 -17.27
N ALA A 456 0.91 -12.70 -16.43
CA ALA A 456 1.11 -13.17 -15.06
C ALA A 456 1.60 -14.64 -15.07
N SER A 457 2.57 -14.95 -14.19
CA SER A 457 3.06 -16.34 -14.05
C SER A 457 2.04 -17.22 -13.31
N ASP A 458 2.21 -18.53 -13.42
CA ASP A 458 1.38 -19.55 -12.75
C ASP A 458 1.29 -19.34 -11.22
N SER A 459 2.24 -18.61 -10.61
CA SER A 459 2.18 -18.23 -9.19
C SER A 459 1.03 -17.28 -8.85
N PHE A 460 0.33 -16.74 -9.84
CA PHE A 460 -0.78 -15.80 -9.70
C PHE A 460 -2.12 -16.36 -10.24
N ASP A 461 -2.28 -17.66 -10.33
CA ASP A 461 -3.46 -18.31 -10.91
C ASP A 461 -4.78 -17.79 -10.33
N ARG A 462 -4.87 -17.64 -8.99
CA ARG A 462 -6.06 -17.13 -8.32
C ARG A 462 -6.34 -15.67 -8.70
N ALA A 463 -5.27 -14.86 -8.83
CA ALA A 463 -5.36 -13.46 -9.19
C ALA A 463 -5.72 -13.30 -10.68
N THR A 464 -5.11 -14.06 -11.56
CA THR A 464 -5.41 -14.11 -12.99
C THR A 464 -6.86 -14.55 -13.23
N TYR A 465 -7.30 -15.60 -12.52
CA TYR A 465 -8.67 -16.07 -12.59
C TYR A 465 -9.68 -14.99 -12.14
N ALA A 466 -9.47 -14.35 -11.00
CA ALA A 466 -10.34 -13.27 -10.52
C ALA A 466 -10.36 -12.09 -11.49
N ALA A 467 -9.19 -11.64 -11.96
CA ALA A 467 -9.05 -10.56 -12.93
C ALA A 467 -9.81 -10.84 -14.23
N MET A 468 -9.72 -12.07 -14.74
CA MET A 468 -10.44 -12.50 -15.94
C MET A 468 -11.95 -12.51 -15.70
N ARG A 469 -12.42 -13.03 -14.55
CA ARG A 469 -13.84 -13.17 -14.24
C ARG A 469 -14.56 -11.85 -14.06
N GLU A 470 -14.03 -10.96 -13.27
CA GLU A 470 -14.72 -9.72 -12.88
C GLU A 470 -14.25 -8.48 -13.64
N ARG A 471 -13.06 -8.50 -14.23
CA ARG A 471 -12.42 -7.36 -14.93
C ARG A 471 -12.55 -6.04 -14.17
N SER A 472 -12.47 -6.06 -12.84
CA SER A 472 -12.63 -4.88 -12.00
C SER A 472 -11.47 -3.90 -12.18
N VAL A 473 -11.81 -2.62 -12.36
CA VAL A 473 -10.86 -1.52 -12.41
C VAL A 473 -11.22 -0.46 -11.36
N GLY A 474 -10.27 0.41 -11.03
CA GLY A 474 -10.46 1.47 -10.05
C GLY A 474 -10.07 2.82 -10.63
N LEU A 475 -10.92 3.41 -11.47
CA LEU A 475 -10.73 4.80 -11.88
C LEU A 475 -11.01 5.71 -10.69
N GLY A 476 -9.97 6.40 -10.21
CA GLY A 476 -10.04 7.33 -9.09
C GLY A 476 -9.85 8.77 -9.51
N VAL A 477 -9.63 9.61 -8.51
CA VAL A 477 -9.41 11.04 -8.69
C VAL A 477 -8.31 11.56 -7.78
N MET A 478 -7.70 12.70 -8.14
CA MET A 478 -6.87 13.54 -7.29
C MET A 478 -7.19 15.01 -7.58
N GLY A 479 -6.71 15.93 -6.75
CA GLY A 479 -6.79 17.37 -7.01
C GLY A 479 -8.10 18.04 -6.63
N PHE A 480 -8.99 17.40 -5.86
CA PHE A 480 -10.27 18.01 -5.47
C PHE A 480 -10.08 19.29 -4.65
N HIS A 481 -9.24 19.26 -3.61
CA HIS A 481 -9.00 20.44 -2.80
C HIS A 481 -8.24 21.53 -3.58
N SER A 482 -7.27 21.14 -4.41
CA SER A 482 -6.58 22.08 -5.32
C SER A 482 -7.57 22.80 -6.24
N PHE A 483 -8.52 22.05 -6.83
CA PHE A 483 -9.59 22.64 -7.64
C PHE A 483 -10.41 23.67 -6.86
N LEU A 484 -10.82 23.34 -5.64
CA LEU A 484 -11.60 24.27 -4.79
C LEU A 484 -10.81 25.52 -4.48
N GLN A 485 -9.53 25.39 -4.11
CA GLN A 485 -8.65 26.51 -3.85
C GLN A 485 -8.43 27.40 -5.09
N ASP A 486 -8.26 26.78 -6.27
CA ASP A 486 -8.11 27.51 -7.54
C ASP A 486 -9.35 28.34 -7.91
N HIS A 487 -10.52 27.88 -7.49
CA HIS A 487 -11.79 28.57 -7.72
C HIS A 487 -12.24 29.43 -6.51
N MET A 488 -11.37 29.64 -5.54
CA MET A 488 -11.64 30.37 -4.31
C MET A 488 -12.90 29.87 -3.58
N VAL A 489 -13.08 28.54 -3.49
CA VAL A 489 -14.21 27.88 -2.85
C VAL A 489 -13.74 27.22 -1.55
N PRO A 490 -14.30 27.61 -0.39
CA PRO A 490 -13.99 26.90 0.86
C PRO A 490 -14.42 25.43 0.80
N PHE A 491 -13.59 24.53 1.37
CA PHE A 491 -13.93 23.11 1.47
C PHE A 491 -15.24 22.89 2.26
N GLU A 492 -15.44 23.66 3.30
CA GLU A 492 -16.61 23.65 4.20
C GLU A 492 -17.73 24.54 3.64
N SER A 493 -18.23 24.24 2.41
CA SER A 493 -19.24 25.07 1.78
C SER A 493 -20.26 24.26 1.00
N ALA A 494 -21.46 24.84 0.77
CA ALA A 494 -22.46 24.27 -0.10
C ALA A 494 -22.01 24.22 -1.59
N ILE A 495 -21.11 25.14 -1.98
CA ILE A 495 -20.53 25.18 -3.32
C ILE A 495 -19.62 23.98 -3.54
N SER A 496 -18.81 23.61 -2.56
CA SER A 496 -17.96 22.42 -2.62
C SER A 496 -18.79 21.15 -2.77
N LYS A 497 -19.95 21.03 -2.09
CA LYS A 497 -20.90 19.94 -2.28
C LYS A 497 -21.46 19.91 -3.70
N GLY A 498 -21.78 21.07 -4.25
CA GLY A 498 -22.23 21.19 -5.64
C GLY A 498 -21.22 20.69 -6.65
N TRP A 499 -19.94 21.07 -6.50
CA TRP A 499 -18.86 20.58 -7.34
C TRP A 499 -18.63 19.08 -7.16
N ASN A 500 -18.56 18.59 -5.92
CA ASN A 500 -18.43 17.18 -5.59
C ASN A 500 -19.49 16.34 -6.32
N HIS A 501 -20.74 16.73 -6.22
CA HIS A 501 -21.85 16.01 -6.86
C HIS A 501 -21.78 16.07 -8.41
N ASN A 502 -21.46 17.23 -8.98
CA ASN A 502 -21.34 17.40 -10.43
C ASN A 502 -20.20 16.55 -11.02
N MET A 503 -19.02 16.60 -10.42
CA MET A 503 -17.85 15.85 -10.87
C MET A 503 -18.09 14.33 -10.85
N PHE A 504 -18.56 13.80 -9.72
CA PHE A 504 -18.71 12.35 -9.58
C PHE A 504 -19.90 11.80 -10.38
N ARG A 505 -20.97 12.57 -10.57
CA ARG A 505 -22.05 12.20 -11.48
C ARG A 505 -21.55 12.08 -12.91
N HIS A 506 -20.76 13.06 -13.39
CA HIS A 506 -20.17 13.04 -14.72
C HIS A 506 -19.26 11.82 -14.89
N ILE A 507 -18.30 11.62 -13.99
CA ILE A 507 -17.33 10.49 -14.04
C ILE A 507 -18.07 9.15 -14.06
N LYS A 508 -19.07 8.97 -13.19
CA LYS A 508 -19.84 7.73 -13.13
C LYS A 508 -20.62 7.49 -14.43
N SER A 509 -21.30 8.50 -14.94
CA SER A 509 -22.09 8.39 -16.17
C SER A 509 -21.24 7.96 -17.34
N GLU A 510 -20.07 8.60 -17.53
CA GLU A 510 -19.16 8.28 -18.62
C GLU A 510 -18.50 6.90 -18.45
N ALA A 511 -18.08 6.54 -17.21
CA ALA A 511 -17.50 5.24 -16.94
C ALA A 511 -18.51 4.08 -17.13
N ASP A 512 -19.78 4.29 -16.76
CA ASP A 512 -20.86 3.31 -17.01
C ASP A 512 -21.13 3.16 -18.52
N ALA A 513 -21.19 4.26 -19.26
CA ALA A 513 -21.34 4.23 -20.71
C ALA A 513 -20.18 3.51 -21.41
N ALA A 514 -18.94 3.80 -21.00
CA ALA A 514 -17.75 3.14 -21.50
C ALA A 514 -17.74 1.63 -21.22
N SER A 515 -18.17 1.21 -20.02
CA SER A 515 -18.27 -0.22 -19.69
C SER A 515 -19.24 -0.96 -20.61
N VAL A 516 -20.42 -0.40 -20.85
CA VAL A 516 -21.43 -0.98 -21.76
C VAL A 516 -20.91 -1.00 -23.20
N LEU A 517 -20.22 0.06 -23.65
CA LEU A 517 -19.65 0.11 -24.99
C LEU A 517 -18.58 -0.98 -25.17
N LEU A 518 -17.63 -1.05 -24.27
CA LEU A 518 -16.56 -2.06 -24.29
C LEU A 518 -17.09 -3.50 -24.18
N ALA A 519 -18.16 -3.70 -23.40
CA ALA A 519 -18.84 -5.01 -23.35
C ALA A 519 -19.42 -5.40 -24.73
N LYS A 520 -19.96 -4.47 -25.50
CA LYS A 520 -20.43 -4.74 -26.86
C LYS A 520 -19.30 -5.03 -27.85
N GLU A 521 -18.16 -4.37 -27.69
CA GLU A 521 -17.01 -4.51 -28.57
C GLU A 521 -16.18 -5.76 -28.26
N ARG A 522 -15.96 -6.05 -26.97
CA ARG A 522 -14.98 -7.02 -26.49
C ARG A 522 -15.58 -8.18 -25.70
N GLY A 523 -16.91 -8.20 -25.51
CA GLY A 523 -17.61 -9.10 -24.60
C GLY A 523 -17.76 -8.53 -23.19
N ALA A 524 -18.83 -8.93 -22.51
CA ALA A 524 -19.02 -8.64 -21.09
C ALA A 524 -17.95 -9.38 -20.25
N CYS A 525 -17.70 -8.92 -19.02
CA CYS A 525 -16.91 -9.73 -18.11
C CYS A 525 -17.68 -11.02 -17.75
N PRO A 526 -16.99 -12.16 -17.60
CA PRO A 526 -17.68 -13.45 -17.39
C PRO A 526 -18.63 -13.48 -16.19
N ASP A 527 -18.34 -12.77 -15.11
CA ASP A 527 -19.25 -12.67 -13.96
C ASP A 527 -20.57 -11.95 -14.28
N ALA A 528 -20.53 -10.95 -15.15
CA ALA A 528 -21.74 -10.26 -15.63
C ALA A 528 -22.46 -11.09 -16.70
N GLU A 529 -21.70 -11.74 -17.60
CA GLU A 529 -22.22 -12.58 -18.68
C GLU A 529 -23.03 -13.76 -18.14
N ASP A 530 -22.61 -14.42 -17.05
CA ASP A 530 -23.31 -15.51 -16.38
C ASP A 530 -24.76 -15.16 -16.01
N TYR A 531 -25.05 -13.89 -15.84
CA TYR A 531 -26.38 -13.36 -15.50
C TYR A 531 -27.03 -12.51 -16.60
N GLY A 532 -26.45 -12.52 -17.80
CA GLY A 532 -26.96 -11.77 -18.95
C GLY A 532 -26.84 -10.25 -18.84
N ILE A 533 -25.91 -9.77 -18.03
CA ILE A 533 -25.64 -8.34 -17.82
C ILE A 533 -24.51 -7.88 -18.77
N MET A 534 -24.76 -6.79 -19.50
CA MET A 534 -23.84 -6.26 -20.51
C MET A 534 -22.93 -5.19 -19.89
N GLU A 535 -21.95 -5.65 -19.11
CA GLU A 535 -20.93 -4.82 -18.44
C GLU A 535 -19.54 -5.40 -18.70
N ARG A 536 -18.60 -4.56 -19.14
CA ARG A 536 -17.19 -4.97 -19.32
C ARG A 536 -16.48 -5.12 -17.99
N PHE A 537 -16.84 -4.31 -17.02
CA PHE A 537 -16.22 -4.24 -15.69
C PHE A 537 -17.26 -4.48 -14.61
N SER A 538 -17.00 -5.39 -13.68
CA SER A 538 -17.83 -5.54 -12.49
C SER A 538 -17.76 -4.28 -11.61
N ASN A 539 -16.57 -3.73 -11.42
CA ASN A 539 -16.36 -2.47 -10.70
C ASN A 539 -15.52 -1.49 -11.55
N LYS A 540 -15.81 -0.20 -11.44
CA LYS A 540 -15.25 0.85 -12.30
C LYS A 540 -14.49 1.94 -11.54
N ILE A 541 -14.97 2.34 -10.35
CA ILE A 541 -14.52 3.53 -9.64
C ILE A 541 -14.09 3.19 -8.21
N ALA A 542 -12.87 3.63 -7.86
CA ALA A 542 -12.30 3.55 -6.52
C ALA A 542 -11.39 4.77 -6.29
N ILE A 543 -11.39 5.37 -5.11
CA ILE A 543 -10.58 6.56 -4.85
C ILE A 543 -9.37 6.19 -4.01
N ALA A 544 -8.22 6.09 -4.66
CA ALA A 544 -6.92 5.83 -4.06
C ALA A 544 -6.32 7.08 -3.39
N PRO A 545 -5.33 6.96 -2.49
CA PRO A 545 -4.70 8.10 -1.82
C PRO A 545 -3.87 8.99 -2.77
N THR A 546 -3.32 8.45 -3.84
CA THR A 546 -2.52 9.10 -4.90
C THR A 546 -1.31 9.90 -4.44
N ALA A 547 -0.71 9.58 -3.30
CA ALA A 547 0.34 10.40 -2.69
C ALA A 547 1.57 10.62 -3.60
N SER A 548 2.04 9.59 -4.34
CA SER A 548 3.17 9.75 -5.28
C SER A 548 2.74 10.35 -6.62
N ILE A 549 1.64 9.85 -7.20
CA ILE A 549 1.23 10.31 -8.54
C ILE A 549 0.68 11.73 -8.53
N SER A 550 0.16 12.25 -7.41
CA SER A 550 -0.23 13.66 -7.29
C SER A 550 0.97 14.61 -7.34
N ILE A 551 2.12 14.21 -6.82
CA ILE A 551 3.39 14.95 -6.93
C ILE A 551 3.78 15.08 -8.41
N ILE A 552 3.75 13.96 -9.15
CA ILE A 552 4.04 13.90 -10.59
C ILE A 552 2.99 14.69 -11.37
N CYS A 553 1.73 14.63 -10.94
CA CYS A 553 0.62 15.34 -11.60
C CYS A 553 0.59 16.83 -11.23
N GLY A 554 1.77 17.48 -11.31
CA GLY A 554 1.93 18.90 -11.09
C GLY A 554 1.84 19.35 -9.63
N GLY A 555 1.87 18.45 -8.65
CA GLY A 555 1.69 18.75 -7.23
C GLY A 555 0.25 19.08 -6.86
N SER A 556 -0.72 18.40 -7.47
CA SER A 556 -2.14 18.47 -7.09
C SER A 556 -2.38 17.88 -5.70
N SER A 557 -3.49 18.26 -5.05
CA SER A 557 -3.85 17.66 -3.75
C SER A 557 -4.07 16.13 -3.90
N PRO A 558 -3.57 15.31 -2.96
CA PRO A 558 -3.67 13.86 -3.06
C PRO A 558 -5.11 13.38 -2.86
N GLY A 559 -5.53 12.40 -3.65
CA GLY A 559 -6.86 11.77 -3.56
C GLY A 559 -7.99 12.78 -3.55
N ILE A 560 -8.91 12.58 -2.60
CA ILE A 560 -10.11 13.39 -2.44
C ILE A 560 -10.05 14.30 -1.21
N GLU A 561 -8.93 14.30 -0.51
CA GLU A 561 -8.76 14.89 0.80
C GLU A 561 -8.35 16.36 0.74
N PRO A 562 -8.59 17.13 1.82
CA PRO A 562 -7.97 18.42 1.98
C PRO A 562 -6.46 18.27 2.23
N ILE A 563 -5.67 19.24 1.75
CA ILE A 563 -4.22 19.27 1.96
C ILE A 563 -3.89 19.44 3.44
N ALA A 564 -2.86 18.76 3.91
CA ALA A 564 -2.42 18.83 5.30
C ALA A 564 -1.73 20.16 5.64
N ALA A 565 -1.09 20.82 4.66
CA ALA A 565 -0.39 22.09 4.81
C ALA A 565 -0.34 22.86 3.48
N ASN A 566 -0.42 24.18 3.51
CA ASN A 566 -0.26 25.03 2.31
C ASN A 566 1.20 25.20 1.88
N SER A 567 2.14 24.97 2.78
CA SER A 567 3.56 24.88 2.47
C SER A 567 4.26 23.94 3.44
N PHE A 568 5.16 23.12 2.94
CA PHE A 568 5.98 22.19 3.73
C PHE A 568 7.29 21.88 3.03
N THR A 569 8.28 21.42 3.78
CA THR A 569 9.56 20.97 3.23
C THR A 569 9.53 19.46 3.13
N HIS A 570 9.67 18.94 1.91
CA HIS A 570 9.83 17.53 1.65
C HIS A 570 11.32 17.18 1.47
N LYS A 571 11.81 16.20 2.23
CA LYS A 571 13.20 15.74 2.15
C LYS A 571 13.27 14.45 1.34
N THR A 572 14.13 14.42 0.33
CA THR A 572 14.46 13.24 -0.45
C THR A 572 15.95 12.90 -0.29
N LEU A 573 16.39 11.78 -0.84
CA LEU A 573 17.81 11.42 -0.88
C LEU A 573 18.65 12.42 -1.69
N SER A 574 18.05 13.06 -2.70
CA SER A 574 18.66 14.03 -3.59
C SER A 574 18.59 15.48 -3.08
N GLY A 575 17.80 15.78 -2.04
CA GLY A 575 17.69 17.12 -1.50
C GLY A 575 16.41 17.45 -0.73
N SER A 576 16.23 18.73 -0.43
CA SER A 576 15.02 19.23 0.22
C SER A 576 14.24 20.14 -0.74
N PHE A 577 12.96 19.85 -0.90
CA PHE A 577 12.04 20.60 -1.77
C PHE A 577 11.01 21.34 -0.94
N ASN A 578 10.91 22.66 -1.15
CA ASN A 578 9.83 23.45 -0.56
C ASN A 578 8.61 23.38 -1.46
N VAL A 579 7.62 22.62 -1.01
CA VAL A 579 6.32 22.51 -1.70
C VAL A 579 5.42 23.64 -1.24
N ARG A 580 4.80 24.36 -2.19
CA ARG A 580 3.92 25.49 -1.95
C ARG A 580 2.61 25.30 -2.72
N SER A 581 1.47 25.62 -2.09
CA SER A 581 0.16 25.63 -2.79
C SER A 581 0.20 26.62 -3.97
N LYS A 582 -0.12 26.13 -5.17
CA LYS A 582 -0.14 26.94 -6.39
C LYS A 582 -1.20 28.06 -6.32
N ALA A 583 -2.39 27.73 -5.81
CA ALA A 583 -3.47 28.69 -5.65
C ALA A 583 -3.10 29.79 -4.65
N LEU A 584 -2.51 29.43 -3.50
CA LEU A 584 -2.03 30.42 -2.53
C LEU A 584 -0.88 31.27 -3.10
N THR A 585 0.03 30.67 -3.90
CA THR A 585 1.10 31.41 -4.55
C THR A 585 0.54 32.53 -5.43
N ARG A 586 -0.46 32.22 -6.28
CA ARG A 586 -1.13 33.21 -7.13
C ARG A 586 -1.79 34.33 -6.29
N LEU A 587 -2.53 33.98 -5.25
CA LEU A 587 -3.15 34.97 -4.36
C LEU A 587 -2.11 35.87 -3.70
N LEU A 588 -1.00 35.29 -3.23
CA LEU A 588 0.09 36.08 -2.63
C LEU A 588 0.79 36.99 -3.65
N GLU A 589 0.92 36.56 -4.92
CA GLU A 589 1.43 37.38 -6.02
C GLU A 589 0.51 38.58 -6.29
N GLU A 590 -0.78 38.35 -6.42
CA GLU A 590 -1.80 39.40 -6.62
C GLU A 590 -1.79 40.44 -5.50
N LYS A 591 -1.53 40.00 -4.25
CA LYS A 591 -1.42 40.88 -3.09
C LYS A 591 -0.02 41.51 -2.90
N GLY A 592 0.96 41.16 -3.74
CA GLY A 592 2.35 41.61 -3.58
C GLY A 592 3.01 41.05 -2.29
N LYS A 593 2.58 39.89 -1.82
CA LYS A 593 3.03 39.21 -0.60
C LYS A 593 3.73 37.87 -0.84
N ASN A 594 4.03 37.50 -2.09
CA ASN A 594 4.78 36.27 -2.42
C ASN A 594 6.28 36.48 -2.10
N ILE A 595 6.62 36.51 -0.82
CA ILE A 595 7.98 36.69 -0.30
C ILE A 595 8.34 35.57 0.68
N ASP A 596 9.63 35.27 0.82
CA ASP A 596 10.10 34.14 1.61
C ASP A 596 9.77 34.25 3.11
N ASP A 597 9.68 35.46 3.67
CA ASP A 597 9.27 35.66 5.05
C ASP A 597 7.83 35.21 5.31
N VAL A 598 6.93 35.42 4.35
CA VAL A 598 5.54 34.98 4.45
C VAL A 598 5.50 33.40 4.36
N TRP A 599 6.24 32.81 3.43
CA TRP A 599 6.30 31.36 3.33
C TRP A 599 6.96 30.71 4.56
N SER A 600 8.00 31.30 5.10
CA SER A 600 8.63 30.84 6.35
C SER A 600 7.66 30.92 7.53
N SER A 601 6.85 32.00 7.60
CA SER A 601 5.79 32.13 8.60
C SER A 601 4.71 31.06 8.45
N ILE A 602 4.28 30.72 7.23
CA ILE A 602 3.31 29.66 6.96
C ILE A 602 3.87 28.29 7.42
N ILE A 603 5.13 27.98 7.07
CA ILE A 603 5.80 26.72 7.50
C ILE A 603 5.88 26.66 9.04
N THR A 604 6.29 27.72 9.69
CA THR A 604 6.38 27.80 11.16
C THR A 604 5.02 27.60 11.85
N ASN A 605 3.93 28.01 11.19
CA ASN A 605 2.56 27.77 11.64
C ASN A 605 1.95 26.49 11.05
N GLU A 606 2.76 25.46 10.84
CA GLU A 606 2.31 24.12 10.38
C GLU A 606 1.51 24.16 9.06
N GLY A 607 1.86 25.07 8.16
CA GLY A 607 1.20 25.27 6.86
C GLY A 607 -0.11 26.06 6.90
N SER A 608 -0.49 26.59 8.06
CA SER A 608 -1.69 27.45 8.24
C SER A 608 -1.48 28.86 7.72
N VAL A 609 -2.54 29.46 7.20
CA VAL A 609 -2.60 30.89 6.81
C VAL A 609 -3.41 31.74 7.78
N GLN A 610 -3.98 31.17 8.85
CA GLN A 610 -4.93 31.84 9.74
C GLN A 610 -4.34 33.06 10.48
N HIS A 611 -3.01 33.07 10.67
CA HIS A 611 -2.28 34.14 11.32
C HIS A 611 -1.94 35.33 10.39
N LEU A 612 -2.23 35.27 9.10
CA LEU A 612 -1.89 36.29 8.12
C LEU A 612 -2.97 37.38 8.09
N ASP A 613 -2.70 38.54 8.71
CA ASP A 613 -3.68 39.61 8.88
C ASP A 613 -4.09 40.32 7.56
N PHE A 614 -3.31 40.17 6.50
CA PHE A 614 -3.60 40.74 5.19
C PHE A 614 -4.53 39.89 4.34
N LEU A 615 -4.89 38.67 4.78
CA LEU A 615 -5.91 37.82 4.16
C LEU A 615 -7.27 38.09 4.82
N SER A 616 -8.33 38.18 4.01
CA SER A 616 -9.70 38.23 4.51
C SER A 616 -10.12 36.87 5.12
N ASP A 617 -11.19 36.90 5.91
CA ASP A 617 -11.74 35.67 6.52
C ASP A 617 -12.17 34.65 5.44
N ASP A 618 -12.79 35.11 4.33
CA ASP A 618 -13.16 34.25 3.22
C ASP A 618 -11.93 33.60 2.56
N GLU A 619 -10.84 34.35 2.36
CA GLU A 619 -9.58 33.78 1.83
C GLU A 619 -8.95 32.78 2.80
N LYS A 620 -8.97 33.08 4.10
CA LYS A 620 -8.50 32.16 5.14
C LYS A 620 -9.30 30.84 5.15
N ASP A 621 -10.62 30.91 4.96
CA ASP A 621 -11.50 29.74 4.89
C ASP A 621 -11.18 28.84 3.67
N VAL A 622 -10.82 29.43 2.53
CA VAL A 622 -10.39 28.69 1.33
C VAL A 622 -9.11 27.91 1.57
N PHE A 623 -8.15 28.50 2.29
CA PHE A 623 -6.83 27.89 2.51
C PHE A 623 -6.69 27.21 3.89
N LYS A 624 -7.79 26.82 4.53
CA LYS A 624 -7.76 25.94 5.70
C LYS A 624 -7.03 24.62 5.35
N THR A 625 -6.15 24.21 6.26
CA THR A 625 -5.50 22.88 6.19
C THR A 625 -6.47 21.77 6.64
N ALA A 626 -6.14 20.53 6.32
CA ALA A 626 -6.93 19.37 6.74
C ALA A 626 -7.17 19.31 8.27
N PHE A 627 -6.21 19.79 9.08
CA PHE A 627 -6.34 19.83 10.53
C PHE A 627 -7.21 21.00 11.05
N GLU A 628 -7.51 21.98 10.21
CA GLU A 628 -8.36 23.13 10.54
C GLU A 628 -9.80 22.94 10.08
N ILE A 629 -10.00 22.10 9.04
CA ILE A 629 -11.32 21.71 8.51
C ILE A 629 -12.05 20.81 9.51
N ASP A 630 -13.33 21.09 9.75
CA ASP A 630 -14.20 20.18 10.51
C ASP A 630 -14.36 18.86 9.76
N GLN A 631 -13.88 17.76 10.33
CA GLN A 631 -13.87 16.44 9.70
C GLN A 631 -15.28 15.92 9.37
N ARG A 632 -16.32 16.46 9.95
CA ARG A 632 -17.70 16.15 9.58
C ARG A 632 -18.01 16.55 8.14
N TRP A 633 -17.38 17.61 7.63
CA TRP A 633 -17.49 18.01 6.21
C TRP A 633 -16.76 17.01 5.30
N VAL A 634 -15.61 16.49 5.71
CA VAL A 634 -14.91 15.43 4.96
C VAL A 634 -15.80 14.19 4.83
N ILE A 635 -16.43 13.78 5.93
CA ILE A 635 -17.39 12.66 5.95
C ILE A 635 -18.63 12.97 5.08
N ASP A 636 -19.18 14.17 5.16
CA ASP A 636 -20.35 14.59 4.39
C ASP A 636 -20.09 14.53 2.88
N LEU A 637 -18.97 15.11 2.44
CA LEU A 637 -18.58 15.07 1.03
C LEU A 637 -18.33 13.63 0.55
N ALA A 638 -17.73 12.78 1.41
CA ALA A 638 -17.52 11.37 1.10
C ALA A 638 -18.82 10.60 0.97
N ALA A 639 -19.79 10.88 1.84
CA ALA A 639 -21.13 10.29 1.78
C ALA A 639 -21.92 10.77 0.56
N ASP A 640 -21.86 12.07 0.24
CA ASP A 640 -22.55 12.69 -0.90
C ASP A 640 -22.14 12.07 -2.25
N ARG A 641 -20.90 11.55 -2.38
CA ARG A 641 -20.41 10.85 -3.59
C ARG A 641 -20.41 9.32 -3.49
N ALA A 642 -20.73 8.75 -2.33
CA ALA A 642 -20.61 7.30 -2.09
C ALA A 642 -21.38 6.43 -3.11
N ASP A 643 -22.56 6.88 -3.56
CA ASP A 643 -23.35 6.18 -4.59
C ASP A 643 -22.75 6.28 -6.00
N GLN A 644 -21.80 7.20 -6.22
CA GLN A 644 -21.10 7.36 -7.49
C GLN A 644 -19.79 6.55 -7.51
N VAL A 645 -19.34 6.04 -6.38
CA VAL A 645 -18.10 5.26 -6.23
C VAL A 645 -18.50 3.83 -5.90
N CYS A 646 -18.46 2.93 -6.88
CA CYS A 646 -18.92 1.54 -6.70
C CYS A 646 -18.08 0.76 -5.69
N GLN A 647 -16.78 0.95 -5.65
CA GLN A 647 -15.91 0.44 -4.59
C GLN A 647 -15.86 1.42 -3.41
N SER A 648 -14.70 1.70 -2.82
CA SER A 648 -14.58 2.57 -1.66
C SER A 648 -13.63 3.75 -1.90
N GLN A 649 -13.29 4.46 -0.84
CA GLN A 649 -12.49 5.68 -0.83
C GLN A 649 -11.44 5.57 0.29
N SER A 650 -10.17 5.82 -0.02
CA SER A 650 -9.12 5.98 1.00
C SER A 650 -9.30 7.31 1.70
N LEU A 651 -10.12 7.34 2.73
CA LEU A 651 -10.53 8.54 3.42
C LEU A 651 -9.82 8.67 4.78
N ASN A 652 -8.85 9.57 4.87
CA ASN A 652 -8.19 9.93 6.12
C ASN A 652 -9.08 10.83 6.98
N VAL A 653 -8.93 10.71 8.29
CA VAL A 653 -9.52 11.60 9.28
C VAL A 653 -8.38 12.35 9.96
N PHE A 654 -8.42 13.70 9.94
CA PHE A 654 -7.39 14.55 10.50
C PHE A 654 -7.82 15.14 11.84
N LEU A 655 -7.09 14.83 12.89
CA LEU A 655 -7.47 15.19 14.26
C LEU A 655 -6.43 16.10 14.92
N LYS A 656 -6.93 17.08 15.65
CA LYS A 656 -6.10 17.88 16.56
C LYS A 656 -5.58 17.00 17.71
N ALA A 657 -4.43 17.37 18.29
CA ALA A 657 -3.84 16.59 19.39
C ALA A 657 -4.75 16.48 20.63
N ASP A 658 -5.64 17.44 20.82
CA ASP A 658 -6.54 17.58 21.96
C ASP A 658 -8.00 17.24 21.60
N VAL A 659 -8.22 16.45 20.54
CA VAL A 659 -9.58 16.06 20.10
C VAL A 659 -10.37 15.46 21.25
N HIS A 660 -11.57 15.97 21.48
CA HIS A 660 -12.45 15.45 22.52
C HIS A 660 -13.06 14.10 22.10
N LYS A 661 -13.14 13.13 23.02
CA LYS A 661 -13.66 11.77 22.75
C LYS A 661 -15.06 11.76 22.09
N ARG A 662 -15.89 12.75 22.42
CA ARG A 662 -17.22 12.92 21.82
C ARG A 662 -17.13 13.24 20.33
N ASP A 663 -16.24 14.16 19.94
CA ASP A 663 -16.07 14.56 18.53
C ASP A 663 -15.47 13.41 17.72
N LEU A 664 -14.50 12.69 18.29
CA LEU A 664 -13.95 11.50 17.70
C LEU A 664 -15.03 10.45 17.46
N HIS A 665 -15.88 10.17 18.44
CA HIS A 665 -17.04 9.28 18.26
C HIS A 665 -17.99 9.80 17.18
N GLN A 666 -18.34 11.07 17.20
CA GLN A 666 -19.30 11.66 16.25
C GLN A 666 -18.84 11.55 14.80
N ILE A 667 -17.57 11.82 14.50
CA ILE A 667 -17.01 11.70 13.15
C ILE A 667 -17.18 10.28 12.62
N HIS A 668 -16.77 9.28 13.41
CA HIS A 668 -16.84 7.88 13.00
C HIS A 668 -18.28 7.35 12.94
N TYR A 669 -19.12 7.76 13.88
CA TYR A 669 -20.53 7.41 13.92
C TYR A 669 -21.28 8.01 12.71
N GLN A 670 -21.00 9.29 12.37
CA GLN A 670 -21.57 9.95 11.21
C GLN A 670 -21.18 9.24 9.89
N ALA A 671 -19.94 8.77 9.78
CA ALA A 671 -19.49 7.99 8.63
C ALA A 671 -20.36 6.73 8.42
N TRP A 672 -20.60 5.96 9.49
CA TRP A 672 -21.52 4.83 9.43
C TRP A 672 -22.94 5.23 9.05
N LYS A 673 -23.54 6.20 9.75
CA LYS A 673 -24.94 6.63 9.53
C LYS A 673 -25.18 7.16 8.14
N LYS A 674 -24.19 7.79 7.50
CA LYS A 674 -24.28 8.38 6.16
C LYS A 674 -23.88 7.41 5.04
N GLY A 675 -23.52 6.17 5.36
CA GLY A 675 -23.20 5.15 4.36
C GLY A 675 -21.83 5.30 3.73
N VAL A 676 -20.85 5.87 4.44
CA VAL A 676 -19.44 5.80 4.05
C VAL A 676 -18.96 4.35 4.19
N LYS A 677 -18.28 3.80 3.18
CA LYS A 677 -17.88 2.39 3.13
C LYS A 677 -16.65 2.07 3.95
N SER A 678 -15.67 2.99 3.97
CA SER A 678 -14.41 2.79 4.70
C SER A 678 -13.85 4.09 5.27
N LEU A 679 -13.03 3.97 6.32
CA LEU A 679 -12.16 5.02 6.85
C LEU A 679 -10.74 4.48 6.91
N TYR A 680 -9.81 5.21 6.29
CA TYR A 680 -8.39 4.87 6.22
C TYR A 680 -7.66 5.30 7.50
N TYR A 681 -6.54 6.01 7.43
CA TYR A 681 -5.82 6.44 8.63
C TYR A 681 -6.60 7.48 9.46
N CYS A 682 -6.32 7.45 10.75
CA CYS A 682 -6.62 8.54 11.66
C CYS A 682 -5.33 9.34 11.89
N ARG A 683 -5.17 10.46 11.17
CA ARG A 683 -4.00 11.34 11.25
C ARG A 683 -4.13 12.27 12.46
N SER A 684 -3.32 12.08 13.49
CA SER A 684 -3.34 12.89 14.71
C SER A 684 -2.07 13.71 14.86
N LYS A 685 -2.20 14.99 15.19
CA LYS A 685 -1.03 15.85 15.52
C LYS A 685 -0.23 15.37 16.75
N SER A 686 -0.82 14.56 17.62
CA SER A 686 -0.10 13.93 18.74
C SER A 686 0.89 12.86 18.26
N LEU A 687 0.54 12.08 17.24
CA LEU A 687 1.42 11.12 16.59
C LEU A 687 2.61 11.82 15.92
N GLN A 688 2.34 12.83 15.10
CA GLN A 688 3.39 13.61 14.42
C GLN A 688 4.40 14.22 15.38
N ARG A 689 3.96 14.74 16.53
CA ARG A 689 4.86 15.28 17.56
C ARG A 689 5.73 14.18 18.21
N SER A 690 5.20 13.02 18.48
CA SER A 690 5.97 11.92 19.07
C SER A 690 7.02 11.39 18.10
N GLU A 691 6.72 11.30 16.81
CA GLU A 691 7.64 10.92 15.74
C GLU A 691 8.75 11.96 15.55
N SER A 692 8.41 13.25 15.53
CA SER A 692 9.36 14.35 15.46
C SER A 692 10.32 14.39 16.67
N ILE A 693 9.83 14.16 17.89
CA ILE A 693 10.67 14.09 19.10
C ILE A 693 11.56 12.85 19.08
N ALA A 694 11.06 11.71 18.62
CA ALA A 694 11.84 10.49 18.49
C ALA A 694 12.96 10.64 17.46
N SER A 695 12.71 11.27 16.32
CA SER A 695 13.71 11.55 15.29
C SER A 695 14.77 12.55 15.78
N THR A 696 14.37 13.61 16.49
CA THR A 696 15.28 14.61 17.05
C THR A 696 16.19 14.00 18.14
N ASN A 697 15.66 13.12 19.00
CA ASN A 697 16.44 12.45 20.02
C ASN A 697 17.41 11.40 19.45
N MET A 698 17.08 10.75 18.33
CA MET A 698 17.99 9.85 17.62
C MET A 698 19.16 10.60 16.97
N VAL A 699 18.90 11.74 16.34
CA VAL A 699 19.95 12.60 15.73
C VAL A 699 20.93 13.12 16.80
N ALA A 700 20.46 13.37 18.01
CA ALA A 700 21.32 13.83 19.12
C ALA A 700 22.23 12.72 19.70
N LEU A 701 21.96 11.45 19.42
CA LEU A 701 22.67 10.29 19.97
C LEU A 701 23.65 9.62 18.99
N THR A 702 23.65 9.97 17.72
CA THR A 702 24.50 9.35 16.70
C THR A 702 25.13 10.40 15.79
N ASN A 703 26.45 10.53 15.89
CA ASN A 703 27.28 11.33 14.98
C ASN A 703 27.77 10.52 13.74
N ASP A 704 27.01 9.52 13.29
CA ASP A 704 27.39 8.65 12.19
C ASP A 704 26.57 8.95 10.93
N GLU A 705 27.25 9.15 9.80
CA GLU A 705 26.66 9.39 8.48
C GLU A 705 25.68 8.27 8.03
N GLU A 706 25.82 7.05 8.55
CA GLU A 706 24.88 5.94 8.29
C GLU A 706 23.54 6.12 9.00
N ALA A 707 23.52 6.76 10.17
CA ALA A 707 22.31 7.07 10.90
C ALA A 707 21.53 8.22 10.24
N ASP A 708 22.24 9.19 9.64
CA ASP A 708 21.62 10.25 8.84
C ASP A 708 20.96 9.69 7.56
N ARG A 709 21.56 8.69 6.91
CA ARG A 709 20.92 7.98 5.79
C ARG A 709 19.70 7.17 6.22
N ALA A 710 19.72 6.53 7.37
CA ALA A 710 18.58 5.80 7.93
C ALA A 710 17.48 6.74 8.43
N ALA A 711 17.82 7.92 8.96
CA ALA A 711 16.85 8.95 9.36
C ALA A 711 16.24 9.67 8.15
N ALA A 712 17.01 9.91 7.10
CA ALA A 712 16.49 10.47 5.83
C ALA A 712 15.55 9.51 5.09
N SER A 713 15.62 8.19 5.37
CA SER A 713 14.68 7.19 4.82
C SER A 713 13.37 7.06 5.61
N ARG A 714 13.28 7.72 6.78
CA ARG A 714 12.05 7.79 7.61
C ARG A 714 11.43 9.18 7.43
N ASN A 715 10.81 9.37 6.28
CA ASN A 715 10.05 10.59 6.06
C ASN A 715 8.78 10.58 6.92
N ASP A 716 8.42 11.76 7.45
CA ASP A 716 7.24 12.06 8.27
C ASP A 716 5.88 11.79 7.57
N TYR A 717 5.91 11.27 6.37
CA TYR A 717 4.83 10.68 5.62
C TYR A 717 5.22 9.24 5.29
N GLU A 718 4.94 8.28 6.17
CA GLU A 718 4.81 6.88 5.77
C GLU A 718 3.60 6.74 4.86
N GLU A 719 3.77 7.21 3.64
CA GLU A 719 2.83 6.97 2.57
C GLU A 719 2.96 5.53 2.15
N CYS A 720 1.85 4.84 2.09
CA CYS A 720 1.81 3.51 1.52
C CYS A 720 2.18 3.58 0.03
N LEU A 721 3.47 3.49 -0.27
CA LEU A 721 4.00 3.43 -1.63
C LEU A 721 3.52 2.19 -2.42
N ALA A 722 2.88 1.23 -1.76
CA ALA A 722 2.47 -0.03 -2.38
C ALA A 722 1.15 0.07 -3.17
N CYS A 723 0.27 1.03 -2.86
CA CYS A 723 -1.03 1.16 -3.52
C CYS A 723 -1.17 2.37 -4.45
N GLN A 724 -0.07 2.97 -4.86
CA GLN A 724 -0.12 4.19 -5.70
C GLN A 724 0.34 3.94 -7.11
#